data_db211b874b20e2ef52d02cf7ba27eb14
#
_entry.id   db211b874b20e2ef52d02cf7ba27eb14
#
_cell.length_a   1.000
_cell.length_b   1.000
_cell.length_c   1.000
_cell.angle_alpha   90.00
_cell.angle_beta   90.00
_cell.angle_gamma   90.00
#
_symmetry.space_group_name_H-M   'P 1'
#
loop_
_entity.id
_entity.type
_entity.pdbx_description
1 polymer ?
#
loop_
_entity_poly.entity_id
_entity_poly.type
_entity_poly.pdbx_seq_one_letter_code
_entity_poly.pdbx_strand_id
1 'polypeptide(L)'
;MTRYSADGVFSYAWTRYADGSTTLLPGSRPYVQTGRTDLLTQGEGTVRTVRDMGTGSEPVATDLAHLAPGYTSGVASGPSSFVTVWADPEGGEELHIVTRTATGLRAEKVTGFPEGADFTSVAIDSPHTALVRYVDPADTTAVSHLAVVDIERRASVDDVTPAHATSGTAVSPTHLAWVETPANSTTATVVVMPRGTTPDDALRIPLRMAAGLRVALIDGWVLYGQGGAHEAYRTNPLYGLTARSLTDERSVKVLDTFDRAVPGPGGTMLAQGGTLAGGEGVYRILLGADGVPAAEQVASDGRPTALTYLSEDVPEVIDLDQDKSADFSWRLSNRQALTVVKATHVATGRTLTWSPSTRGLSDAKRYTWNGALSDYMPESGVPAPNGAYTWHLTATPANGIGPAVEKSGTFTVKRAPVPHDYDDNGVPDLVHREYDNSLVAHNPITPLGAYNTSYTQPLSLGTGGWQIYDRIVATGDLAGPPHSDLLARDRAGVLWLYQGTGKGLTRRVQVGGGWQVYDKLTSAADLTGDNRTDLLAADKAGVLWLYKGTGSASAPFAKRTKVGSSWGVYNNLAAVGNVAGAAAGDLVARDRAGVLWLYLGKGDGTFTARTRIGGGWQAYDHVFGFGDVDRDGYADLIGLAEAPNKPYVYRGTGLRTTPFTARQPLYNDAYFSLDLY
;
A
#
# COMPACT_ATOMS: atom_id res chain seq x y z
N MET A 1 18.69 25.12 12.04
CA MET A 1 17.83 24.55 10.96
C MET A 1 18.67 24.41 9.70
N THR A 2 18.71 23.24 9.08
CA THR A 2 19.47 23.05 7.83
C THR A 2 18.47 23.16 6.68
N ARG A 3 18.68 24.09 5.73
CA ARG A 3 17.88 24.17 4.50
C ARG A 3 18.69 23.58 3.35
N TYR A 4 18.03 22.78 2.52
CA TYR A 4 18.55 22.43 1.20
C TYR A 4 18.27 23.63 0.26
N SER A 5 19.29 24.16 -0.41
CA SER A 5 19.10 25.02 -1.57
C SER A 5 18.92 24.15 -2.83
N ALA A 6 18.34 24.69 -3.89
CA ALA A 6 18.14 23.99 -5.16
C ALA A 6 19.43 23.43 -5.78
N ASP A 7 20.58 23.93 -5.37
CA ASP A 7 21.91 23.61 -5.93
C ASP A 7 22.67 22.58 -5.10
N GLY A 8 22.03 21.95 -4.09
CA GLY A 8 22.67 20.96 -3.23
C GLY A 8 23.65 21.52 -2.20
N VAL A 9 23.73 22.84 -2.07
CA VAL A 9 24.57 23.50 -1.06
C VAL A 9 23.77 23.64 0.23
N PHE A 10 24.31 23.10 1.33
CA PHE A 10 23.71 23.25 2.65
C PHE A 10 23.91 24.69 3.16
N SER A 11 22.80 25.35 3.49
CA SER A 11 22.81 26.60 4.24
C SER A 11 22.27 26.39 5.63
N TYR A 12 22.86 27.04 6.63
CA TYR A 12 22.43 27.02 8.00
C TYR A 12 21.67 28.27 8.34
N ALA A 13 20.61 28.16 9.13
CA ALA A 13 19.85 29.28 9.59
C ALA A 13 19.55 29.18 11.08
N TRP A 14 19.59 30.30 11.77
CA TRP A 14 19.17 30.43 13.15
C TRP A 14 17.86 31.24 13.22
N THR A 15 16.89 30.77 13.98
CA THR A 15 15.59 31.42 14.13
C THR A 15 15.43 31.91 15.56
N ARG A 16 15.12 33.21 15.70
CA ARG A 16 14.82 33.83 16.99
C ARG A 16 13.38 33.53 17.39
N TYR A 17 13.19 33.08 18.63
CA TYR A 17 11.85 32.66 19.10
C TYR A 17 10.93 33.82 19.42
N ALA A 18 11.50 34.99 19.77
CA ALA A 18 10.71 36.16 20.18
C ALA A 18 9.86 36.76 19.04
N ASP A 19 10.32 36.63 17.81
CA ASP A 19 9.72 37.28 16.65
C ASP A 19 9.69 36.41 15.39
N GLY A 20 10.17 35.18 15.49
CA GLY A 20 10.25 34.23 14.35
C GLY A 20 11.30 34.62 13.28
N SER A 21 12.09 35.69 13.52
CA SER A 21 13.09 36.15 12.57
C SER A 21 14.16 35.10 12.33
N THR A 22 14.57 34.91 11.07
CA THR A 22 15.57 33.93 10.69
C THR A 22 16.80 34.58 10.13
N THR A 23 17.96 34.29 10.70
CA THR A 23 19.27 34.78 10.23
C THR A 23 19.99 33.65 9.51
N LEU A 24 20.37 33.84 8.25
CA LEU A 24 21.21 32.91 7.52
C LEU A 24 22.63 32.98 8.09
N LEU A 25 23.20 31.81 8.38
CA LEU A 25 24.54 31.67 8.93
C LEU A 25 25.54 31.49 7.80
N PRO A 26 26.65 32.22 7.79
CA PRO A 26 27.66 32.11 6.76
C PRO A 26 28.45 30.80 6.87
N GLY A 27 28.86 30.26 5.72
CA GLY A 27 29.77 29.10 5.58
C GLY A 27 29.06 27.80 5.33
N SER A 28 29.81 26.85 4.75
CA SER A 28 29.37 25.50 4.38
C SER A 28 29.64 24.44 5.46
N ARG A 29 30.33 24.79 6.54
CA ARG A 29 30.67 23.89 7.62
C ARG A 29 29.60 23.83 8.68
N PRO A 30 29.32 22.65 9.27
CA PRO A 30 28.29 22.52 10.30
C PRO A 30 28.62 23.35 11.54
N TYR A 31 27.59 24.00 12.08
CA TYR A 31 27.64 24.61 13.40
C TYR A 31 27.33 23.53 14.44
N VAL A 32 28.14 23.51 15.50
CA VAL A 32 27.94 22.64 16.65
C VAL A 32 27.17 23.40 17.71
N GLN A 33 26.09 22.84 18.20
CA GLN A 33 25.37 23.38 19.37
C GLN A 33 26.12 22.97 20.64
N THR A 34 26.26 23.89 21.55
CA THR A 34 27.00 23.71 22.81
C THR A 34 26.15 23.19 23.97
N GLY A 35 24.87 22.86 23.73
CA GLY A 35 23.85 22.65 24.76
C GLY A 35 23.06 23.94 25.06
N ARG A 36 23.61 25.11 24.76
CA ARG A 36 22.92 26.41 24.82
C ARG A 36 22.29 26.76 23.48
N THR A 37 21.11 27.37 23.51
CA THR A 37 20.35 27.77 22.30
C THR A 37 20.86 29.09 21.68
N ASP A 38 21.56 29.89 22.44
CA ASP A 38 22.07 31.22 22.05
C ASP A 38 23.56 31.20 21.58
N LEU A 39 24.28 30.09 21.76
CA LEU A 39 25.66 29.95 21.32
C LEU A 39 25.77 28.97 20.16
N LEU A 40 26.39 29.40 19.09
CA LEU A 40 26.75 28.55 17.95
C LEU A 40 28.27 28.50 17.80
N THR A 41 28.82 27.31 17.72
CA THR A 41 30.26 27.12 17.56
C THR A 41 30.56 26.50 16.20
N GLN A 42 31.56 27.04 15.53
CA GLN A 42 32.15 26.46 14.32
C GLN A 42 33.61 26.20 14.57
N GLY A 43 34.13 25.01 14.23
CA GLY A 43 35.51 24.62 14.46
C GLY A 43 36.28 24.44 13.18
N GLU A 44 37.55 24.91 13.18
CA GLU A 44 38.57 24.61 12.16
C GLU A 44 39.91 24.31 12.83
N GLY A 45 40.27 23.03 12.84
CA GLY A 45 41.43 22.61 13.60
C GLY A 45 41.28 22.94 15.09
N THR A 46 42.19 23.72 15.63
CA THR A 46 42.16 24.21 17.01
C THR A 46 41.38 25.51 17.20
N VAL A 47 41.04 26.19 16.11
CA VAL A 47 40.27 27.44 16.16
C VAL A 47 38.81 27.17 16.38
N ARG A 48 38.23 27.83 17.39
CA ARG A 48 36.80 27.81 17.68
C ARG A 48 36.20 29.22 17.48
N THR A 49 35.31 29.36 16.52
CA THR A 49 34.54 30.61 16.31
C THR A 49 33.21 30.45 17.00
N VAL A 50 32.97 31.28 18.02
CA VAL A 50 31.71 31.29 18.77
C VAL A 50 30.90 32.51 18.34
N ARG A 51 29.63 32.29 18.02
CA ARG A 51 28.63 33.32 17.76
C ARG A 51 27.63 33.33 18.90
N ASP A 52 27.50 34.49 19.53
CA ASP A 52 26.44 34.73 20.50
C ASP A 52 25.22 35.31 19.78
N MET A 53 24.24 34.50 19.54
CA MET A 53 23.00 34.87 18.84
C MET A 53 22.04 35.63 19.77
N GLY A 54 22.24 35.56 21.08
CA GLY A 54 21.45 36.29 22.08
C GLY A 54 21.75 37.76 22.08
N THR A 55 23.03 38.14 22.08
CA THR A 55 23.49 39.51 22.07
C THR A 55 23.65 40.06 20.64
N GLY A 56 23.81 39.22 19.65
CA GLY A 56 24.09 39.58 18.26
C GLY A 56 25.49 40.22 18.10
N SER A 57 26.39 39.97 19.05
CA SER A 57 27.77 40.45 18.98
C SER A 57 28.56 39.82 17.84
N GLU A 58 29.62 40.44 17.39
CA GLU A 58 30.51 39.88 16.37
C GLU A 58 31.09 38.54 16.82
N PRO A 59 31.24 37.58 15.89
CA PRO A 59 31.79 36.28 16.22
C PRO A 59 33.19 36.35 16.80
N VAL A 60 33.44 35.60 17.86
CA VAL A 60 34.73 35.54 18.54
C VAL A 60 35.48 34.29 18.10
N ALA A 61 36.59 34.45 17.38
CA ALA A 61 37.51 33.36 17.06
C ALA A 61 38.56 33.23 18.15
N THR A 62 38.70 32.00 18.66
CA THR A 62 39.71 31.68 19.70
C THR A 62 40.53 30.47 19.20
N ASP A 63 41.84 30.68 19.07
CA ASP A 63 42.75 29.56 18.76
C ASP A 63 43.24 28.92 20.07
N LEU A 64 42.80 27.68 20.25
CA LEU A 64 43.09 26.88 21.43
C LEU A 64 44.48 26.15 21.31
N ALA A 65 45.17 26.23 20.16
CA ALA A 65 46.49 25.63 19.97
C ALA A 65 47.58 26.29 20.87
N HIS A 66 47.35 27.51 21.31
CA HIS A 66 48.30 28.17 22.22
C HIS A 66 48.18 27.76 23.70
N LEU A 67 47.19 26.88 23.98
CA LEU A 67 47.15 26.18 25.25
C LEU A 67 48.12 24.99 25.13
N ALA A 68 48.93 24.77 26.14
CA ALA A 68 50.01 23.76 26.24
C ALA A 68 49.82 22.44 25.47
N PRO A 69 50.85 21.67 25.18
CA PRO A 69 50.73 20.37 24.54
C PRO A 69 49.83 19.46 25.35
N GLY A 70 48.69 18.97 24.72
CA GLY A 70 47.76 18.08 25.42
C GLY A 70 46.27 18.37 25.15
N TYR A 71 45.91 19.52 24.56
CA TYR A 71 44.52 19.82 24.20
C TYR A 71 43.93 18.75 23.26
N THR A 72 42.85 18.09 23.65
CA THR A 72 42.16 17.06 22.88
C THR A 72 40.83 17.54 22.31
N SER A 73 40.02 18.18 23.13
CA SER A 73 38.69 18.65 22.74
C SER A 73 38.20 19.82 23.59
N GLY A 74 37.15 20.54 23.14
CA GLY A 74 36.55 21.60 23.94
C GLY A 74 35.19 22.06 23.43
N VAL A 75 34.35 22.45 24.36
CA VAL A 75 32.98 22.94 24.15
C VAL A 75 32.88 24.36 24.72
N ALA A 76 32.30 25.28 23.95
CA ALA A 76 32.12 26.66 24.42
C ALA A 76 31.00 26.72 25.50
N SER A 77 31.32 27.30 26.64
CA SER A 77 30.39 27.61 27.74
C SER A 77 29.90 29.06 27.68
N GLY A 78 30.63 29.93 26.95
CA GLY A 78 30.33 31.32 26.72
C GLY A 78 31.03 31.83 25.46
N PRO A 79 30.83 33.13 25.09
CA PRO A 79 31.50 33.72 23.92
C PRO A 79 33.04 33.70 24.00
N SER A 80 33.55 33.69 25.21
CA SER A 80 35.00 33.73 25.48
C SER A 80 35.42 32.68 26.52
N SER A 81 34.61 31.66 26.78
CA SER A 81 34.92 30.60 27.74
C SER A 81 34.63 29.21 27.18
N PHE A 82 35.44 28.25 27.57
CA PHE A 82 35.38 26.89 27.07
C PHE A 82 35.61 25.91 28.22
N VAL A 83 34.96 24.76 28.20
CA VAL A 83 35.29 23.58 28.96
C VAL A 83 36.12 22.71 28.01
N THR A 84 37.34 22.36 28.38
CA THR A 84 38.31 21.66 27.53
C THR A 84 38.86 20.44 28.21
N VAL A 85 39.13 19.40 27.40
CA VAL A 85 39.78 18.17 27.83
C VAL A 85 41.20 18.17 27.34
N TRP A 86 42.12 17.80 28.18
CA TRP A 86 43.57 17.77 27.92
C TRP A 86 44.14 16.41 28.29
N ALA A 87 45.06 15.87 27.49
CA ALA A 87 45.81 14.70 27.83
C ALA A 87 46.77 15.02 28.98
N ASP A 88 46.77 14.22 30.03
CA ASP A 88 47.73 14.30 31.12
C ASP A 88 49.00 13.58 30.70
N PRO A 89 50.19 14.21 30.82
CA PRO A 89 51.47 13.55 30.54
C PRO A 89 51.77 12.30 31.39
N GLU A 90 51.17 12.18 32.57
CA GLU A 90 51.31 11.04 33.48
C GLU A 90 50.31 9.92 33.19
N GLY A 91 49.35 10.16 32.28
CA GLY A 91 48.33 9.22 31.81
C GLY A 91 46.92 9.64 32.19
N GLY A 92 45.94 9.40 31.29
CA GLY A 92 44.58 9.85 31.40
C GLY A 92 44.35 11.26 30.84
N GLU A 93 43.31 11.93 31.33
CA GLU A 93 42.91 13.23 30.87
C GLU A 93 42.58 14.19 32.01
N GLU A 94 42.68 15.48 31.74
CA GLU A 94 42.32 16.57 32.66
C GLU A 94 41.22 17.44 32.07
N LEU A 95 40.33 17.93 32.90
CA LEU A 95 39.32 18.91 32.52
C LEU A 95 39.75 20.31 32.94
N HIS A 96 39.70 21.28 32.04
CA HIS A 96 40.07 22.67 32.29
C HIS A 96 38.94 23.63 31.87
N ILE A 97 38.80 24.72 32.60
CA ILE A 97 38.05 25.89 32.15
C ILE A 97 39.01 26.89 31.53
N VAL A 98 38.85 27.15 30.25
CA VAL A 98 39.62 28.13 29.49
C VAL A 98 38.84 29.39 29.32
N THR A 99 39.43 30.53 29.71
CA THR A 99 38.81 31.84 29.55
C THR A 99 39.72 32.74 28.73
N ARG A 100 39.16 33.43 27.74
CA ARG A 100 39.84 34.47 26.99
C ARG A 100 39.81 35.76 27.79
N THR A 101 41.02 36.31 28.09
CA THR A 101 41.22 37.59 28.78
C THR A 101 41.81 38.60 27.84
N ALA A 102 41.94 39.85 28.27
CA ALA A 102 42.60 40.93 27.52
C ALA A 102 44.11 40.62 27.24
N THR A 103 44.73 39.76 28.03
CA THR A 103 46.18 39.44 27.92
C THR A 103 46.44 38.08 27.30
N GLY A 104 45.39 37.31 26.92
CA GLY A 104 45.54 35.97 26.32
C GLY A 104 44.56 34.95 26.89
N LEU A 105 44.87 33.68 26.75
CA LEU A 105 44.06 32.56 27.29
C LEU A 105 44.57 32.18 28.70
N ARG A 106 43.62 31.99 29.61
CA ARG A 106 43.86 31.46 30.94
C ARG A 106 43.16 30.13 31.05
N ALA A 107 43.92 29.08 31.35
CA ALA A 107 43.40 27.71 31.63
C ALA A 107 43.51 27.41 33.12
N GLU A 108 42.45 26.88 33.71
CA GLU A 108 42.40 26.51 35.11
C GLU A 108 41.80 25.12 35.24
N LYS A 109 42.53 24.19 35.92
CA LYS A 109 42.10 22.80 36.12
C LYS A 109 40.84 22.73 36.95
N VAL A 110 39.92 21.85 36.53
CA VAL A 110 38.72 21.49 37.31
C VAL A 110 39.11 20.41 38.31
N THR A 111 38.75 20.63 39.56
CA THR A 111 39.03 19.69 40.67
C THR A 111 37.87 18.73 40.93
N GLY A 112 38.17 17.63 41.66
CA GLY A 112 37.13 16.67 42.07
C GLY A 112 37.00 15.46 41.16
N PHE A 113 37.92 15.26 40.22
CA PHE A 113 38.03 14.06 39.41
C PHE A 113 39.19 13.15 39.88
N PRO A 114 39.09 11.82 39.72
CA PRO A 114 40.17 10.92 40.03
C PRO A 114 41.38 11.13 39.07
N GLU A 115 42.58 10.78 39.55
CA GLU A 115 43.79 10.78 38.74
C GLU A 115 43.67 9.73 37.63
N GLY A 116 44.03 10.10 36.41
CA GLY A 116 43.94 9.22 35.26
C GLY A 116 42.52 9.06 34.70
N ALA A 117 41.55 9.90 35.06
CA ALA A 117 40.22 9.90 34.48
C ALA A 117 40.23 10.02 32.95
N ASP A 118 39.33 9.34 32.26
CA ASP A 118 39.18 9.40 30.81
C ASP A 118 37.79 10.01 30.49
N PHE A 119 37.74 11.24 29.88
CA PHE A 119 36.56 12.00 29.67
C PHE A 119 35.87 11.66 28.35
N THR A 120 34.74 10.94 28.40
CA THR A 120 34.04 10.46 27.21
C THR A 120 33.07 11.47 26.60
N SER A 121 32.55 12.42 27.40
CA SER A 121 31.71 13.54 26.87
C SER A 121 31.65 14.71 27.83
N VAL A 122 31.56 15.90 27.26
CA VAL A 122 31.29 17.18 27.96
C VAL A 122 30.09 17.88 27.27
N ALA A 123 29.10 18.24 28.02
CA ALA A 123 27.93 18.99 27.54
C ALA A 123 27.70 20.23 28.45
N ILE A 124 27.45 21.37 27.86
CA ILE A 124 27.18 22.61 28.59
C ILE A 124 25.64 22.72 28.74
N ASP A 125 25.17 22.73 29.99
CA ASP A 125 23.75 22.92 30.31
C ASP A 125 23.41 24.40 30.48
N SER A 126 24.27 25.14 31.15
CA SER A 126 24.10 26.56 31.41
C SER A 126 25.47 27.26 31.38
N PRO A 127 25.55 28.61 31.42
CA PRO A 127 26.82 29.34 31.56
C PRO A 127 27.64 28.90 32.78
N HIS A 128 26.99 28.34 33.78
CA HIS A 128 27.56 28.01 35.07
C HIS A 128 27.72 26.51 35.31
N THR A 129 27.16 25.66 34.44
CA THR A 129 27.07 24.21 34.69
C THR A 129 27.42 23.40 33.44
N ALA A 130 28.31 22.43 33.60
CA ALA A 130 28.56 21.40 32.59
C ALA A 130 28.23 20.02 33.15
N LEU A 131 27.73 19.14 32.26
CA LEU A 131 27.58 17.71 32.51
C LEU A 131 28.78 16.99 31.86
N VAL A 132 29.44 16.13 32.62
CA VAL A 132 30.62 15.44 32.19
C VAL A 132 30.46 13.95 32.42
N ARG A 133 30.82 13.15 31.42
CA ARG A 133 30.96 11.70 31.59
C ARG A 133 32.41 11.34 31.53
N TYR A 134 32.84 10.49 32.44
CA TYR A 134 34.22 10.01 32.49
C TYR A 134 34.24 8.54 32.94
N VAL A 135 35.37 7.88 32.69
CA VAL A 135 35.69 6.55 33.20
C VAL A 135 36.77 6.74 34.28
N ASP A 136 36.52 6.18 35.45
CA ASP A 136 37.52 6.09 36.50
C ASP A 136 38.36 4.84 36.25
N PRO A 137 39.69 4.95 36.04
CA PRO A 137 40.56 3.80 35.83
C PRO A 137 40.65 2.84 37.04
N ALA A 138 40.29 3.31 38.21
CA ALA A 138 40.21 2.48 39.40
C ALA A 138 38.89 1.71 39.53
N ASP A 139 37.85 2.09 38.76
CA ASP A 139 36.57 1.42 38.78
C ASP A 139 36.57 0.23 37.82
N THR A 140 36.44 -0.97 38.35
CA THR A 140 36.40 -2.22 37.59
C THR A 140 35.03 -2.52 36.97
N THR A 141 33.99 -1.71 37.22
CA THR A 141 32.65 -1.94 36.73
C THR A 141 32.45 -1.58 35.24
N ALA A 142 33.43 -0.87 34.66
CA ALA A 142 33.40 -0.36 33.28
C ALA A 142 32.17 0.53 32.96
N VAL A 143 31.53 1.09 33.94
CA VAL A 143 30.39 2.02 33.80
C VAL A 143 30.92 3.44 33.83
N SER A 144 30.51 4.29 32.90
CA SER A 144 30.90 5.71 32.89
C SER A 144 30.21 6.44 34.06
N HIS A 145 30.98 7.16 34.81
CA HIS A 145 30.54 8.11 35.83
C HIS A 145 29.85 9.32 35.16
N LEU A 146 28.94 9.96 35.89
CA LEU A 146 28.28 11.18 35.49
C LEU A 146 28.51 12.25 36.54
N ALA A 147 29.20 13.33 36.16
CA ALA A 147 29.50 14.43 37.06
C ALA A 147 28.87 15.75 36.61
N VAL A 148 28.48 16.57 37.58
CA VAL A 148 28.09 17.95 37.40
C VAL A 148 29.25 18.86 37.80
N VAL A 149 29.69 19.70 36.85
CA VAL A 149 30.79 20.65 37.08
C VAL A 149 30.20 22.06 37.23
N ASP A 150 30.54 22.70 38.34
CA ASP A 150 30.35 24.15 38.50
C ASP A 150 31.49 24.89 37.79
N ILE A 151 31.19 25.57 36.71
CA ILE A 151 32.17 26.25 35.86
C ILE A 151 32.86 27.39 36.59
N GLU A 152 32.14 28.11 37.48
CA GLU A 152 32.73 29.23 38.24
C GLU A 152 33.63 28.77 39.34
N ARG A 153 33.20 27.72 40.08
CA ARG A 153 33.99 27.12 41.14
C ARG A 153 35.13 26.24 40.62
N ARG A 154 35.04 25.80 39.34
CA ARG A 154 35.97 24.87 38.70
C ARG A 154 36.12 23.56 39.49
N ALA A 155 34.97 23.01 39.85
CA ALA A 155 34.90 21.80 40.66
C ALA A 155 33.74 20.91 40.25
N SER A 156 33.94 19.59 40.36
CA SER A 156 32.81 18.65 40.38
C SER A 156 32.04 18.86 41.66
N VAL A 157 30.72 19.05 41.56
CA VAL A 157 29.84 19.30 42.67
C VAL A 157 28.82 18.19 42.93
N ASP A 158 28.61 17.36 41.96
CA ASP A 158 27.90 16.08 42.05
C ASP A 158 28.61 15.06 41.21
N ASP A 159 28.75 13.83 41.68
CA ASP A 159 29.37 12.71 41.01
C ASP A 159 28.63 11.44 41.32
N VAL A 160 28.19 10.71 40.31
CA VAL A 160 27.38 9.50 40.47
C VAL A 160 27.89 8.38 39.58
N THR A 161 27.86 7.16 40.11
CA THR A 161 28.09 5.94 39.33
C THR A 161 26.75 5.31 39.02
N PRO A 162 26.22 5.42 37.75
CA PRO A 162 24.97 4.78 37.34
C PRO A 162 25.10 3.25 37.46
N ALA A 163 23.96 2.59 37.72
CA ALA A 163 23.94 1.12 37.84
C ALA A 163 24.15 0.41 36.48
N HIS A 164 23.88 1.09 35.38
CA HIS A 164 23.97 0.55 34.01
C HIS A 164 24.48 1.62 33.03
N ALA A 165 24.77 1.19 31.80
CA ALA A 165 25.16 2.08 30.73
C ALA A 165 24.11 3.19 30.55
N THR A 166 24.57 4.44 30.43
CA THR A 166 23.72 5.62 30.40
C THR A 166 23.58 6.21 29.00
N SER A 167 22.37 6.69 28.74
CA SER A 167 22.09 7.56 27.58
C SER A 167 21.19 8.71 28.04
N GLY A 168 21.12 9.81 27.29
CA GLY A 168 20.26 10.96 27.65
C GLY A 168 20.51 11.44 29.09
N THR A 169 20.98 12.66 29.26
CA THR A 169 21.25 13.25 30.57
C THR A 169 20.68 14.66 30.62
N ALA A 170 20.25 15.09 31.79
CA ALA A 170 19.80 16.45 32.05
C ALA A 170 20.13 16.85 33.49
N VAL A 171 20.36 18.15 33.69
CA VAL A 171 20.59 18.72 35.01
C VAL A 171 19.71 19.96 35.19
N SER A 172 19.30 20.17 36.42
CA SER A 172 18.62 21.39 36.86
C SER A 172 19.30 21.91 38.15
N PRO A 173 18.92 23.06 38.68
CA PRO A 173 19.44 23.52 39.95
C PRO A 173 19.22 22.53 41.09
N THR A 174 18.18 21.68 41.01
CA THR A 174 17.73 20.80 42.12
C THR A 174 17.87 19.32 41.83
N HIS A 175 17.96 18.89 40.55
CA HIS A 175 17.97 17.48 40.20
C HIS A 175 18.97 17.18 39.06
N LEU A 176 19.46 15.94 39.07
CA LEU A 176 20.18 15.31 37.98
C LEU A 176 19.33 14.15 37.44
N ALA A 177 19.23 14.03 36.12
CA ALA A 177 18.48 12.93 35.50
C ALA A 177 19.30 12.25 34.40
N TRP A 178 19.12 10.94 34.28
CA TRP A 178 19.73 10.12 33.21
C TRP A 178 18.88 8.93 32.85
N VAL A 179 19.20 8.30 31.74
CA VAL A 179 18.55 7.07 31.28
C VAL A 179 19.50 5.91 31.46
N GLU A 180 19.12 4.90 32.21
CA GLU A 180 19.86 3.64 32.37
C GLU A 180 19.29 2.55 31.47
N THR A 181 20.19 1.77 30.83
CA THR A 181 19.82 0.62 30.00
C THR A 181 20.66 -0.59 30.42
N PRO A 182 20.05 -1.62 31.02
CA PRO A 182 20.77 -2.87 31.32
C PRO A 182 21.28 -3.52 30.03
N ALA A 183 22.42 -4.18 30.13
CA ALA A 183 23.02 -4.89 28.99
C ALA A 183 22.03 -5.91 28.40
N ASN A 184 21.92 -5.94 27.07
CA ASN A 184 21.00 -6.83 26.32
C ASN A 184 19.51 -6.65 26.67
N SER A 185 19.13 -5.51 27.21
CA SER A 185 17.75 -5.20 27.55
C SER A 185 17.05 -4.34 26.47
N THR A 186 15.77 -4.56 26.29
CA THR A 186 14.89 -3.67 25.51
C THR A 186 14.15 -2.68 26.42
N THR A 187 14.43 -2.70 27.72
CA THR A 187 13.85 -1.77 28.71
C THR A 187 14.87 -0.74 29.15
N ALA A 188 14.40 0.46 29.46
CA ALA A 188 15.21 1.53 30.04
C ALA A 188 14.54 2.04 31.32
N THR A 189 15.32 2.70 32.16
CA THR A 189 14.83 3.40 33.35
C THR A 189 15.28 4.85 33.29
N VAL A 190 14.36 5.79 33.39
CA VAL A 190 14.69 7.19 33.66
C VAL A 190 14.92 7.30 35.17
N VAL A 191 16.10 7.75 35.53
CA VAL A 191 16.52 7.97 36.91
C VAL A 191 16.58 9.47 37.16
N VAL A 192 15.96 9.92 38.27
CA VAL A 192 15.97 11.34 38.66
C VAL A 192 16.40 11.44 40.09
N MET A 193 17.53 12.07 40.35
CA MET A 193 18.15 12.18 41.66
C MET A 193 18.19 13.63 42.12
N PRO A 194 17.74 13.96 43.34
CA PRO A 194 18.00 15.26 43.95
C PRO A 194 19.51 15.53 44.03
N ARG A 195 19.95 16.71 43.71
CA ARG A 195 21.38 17.07 43.77
C ARG A 195 21.88 17.05 45.23
N GLY A 196 23.10 16.61 45.42
CA GLY A 196 23.69 16.46 46.75
C GLY A 196 23.22 15.23 47.56
N THR A 197 22.48 14.30 46.90
CA THR A 197 22.06 13.03 47.49
C THR A 197 22.77 11.84 46.78
N THR A 198 22.32 10.62 47.07
CA THR A 198 22.88 9.40 46.49
C THR A 198 21.90 8.74 45.50
N PRO A 199 22.37 7.83 44.61
CA PRO A 199 21.50 7.09 43.69
C PRO A 199 20.38 6.27 44.39
N ASP A 200 20.52 5.96 45.68
CA ASP A 200 19.49 5.27 46.45
C ASP A 200 18.25 6.15 46.72
N ASP A 201 18.44 7.46 46.72
CA ASP A 201 17.37 8.45 46.89
C ASP A 201 16.66 8.81 45.58
N ALA A 202 17.07 8.21 44.46
CA ALA A 202 16.58 8.58 43.15
C ALA A 202 15.19 7.98 42.82
N LEU A 203 14.34 8.80 42.21
CA LEU A 203 13.12 8.34 41.57
C LEU A 203 13.49 7.51 40.34
N ARG A 204 12.94 6.30 40.20
CA ARG A 204 13.18 5.40 39.06
C ARG A 204 11.88 5.16 38.32
N ILE A 205 11.86 5.52 37.03
CA ILE A 205 10.73 5.39 36.13
C ILE A 205 11.04 4.32 35.09
N PRO A 206 10.52 3.07 35.25
CA PRO A 206 10.78 2.00 34.30
C PRO A 206 9.99 2.21 33.00
N LEU A 207 10.65 2.06 31.85
CA LEU A 207 10.08 2.20 30.51
C LEU A 207 10.33 0.94 29.69
N ARG A 208 9.37 0.58 28.84
CA ARG A 208 9.40 -0.69 28.08
C ARG A 208 10.30 -0.70 26.83
N MET A 209 10.75 0.47 26.35
CA MET A 209 11.61 0.58 25.17
C MET A 209 12.76 1.53 25.45
N ALA A 210 13.97 1.14 25.00
CA ALA A 210 15.19 1.74 25.46
C ALA A 210 15.96 2.58 24.43
N ALA A 211 15.72 2.35 23.14
CA ALA A 211 16.57 2.96 22.12
C ALA A 211 16.25 4.46 21.91
N GLY A 212 17.28 5.31 21.98
CA GLY A 212 17.18 6.72 21.63
C GLY A 212 16.35 7.57 22.61
N LEU A 213 16.10 7.10 23.84
CA LEU A 213 15.43 7.88 24.87
C LEU A 213 16.24 9.12 25.22
N ARG A 214 15.53 10.24 25.34
CA ARG A 214 16.06 11.53 25.80
C ARG A 214 15.29 11.98 27.02
N VAL A 215 15.99 12.69 27.88
CA VAL A 215 15.45 13.23 29.14
C VAL A 215 15.78 14.71 29.22
N ALA A 216 14.89 15.47 29.85
CA ALA A 216 15.07 16.87 30.18
C ALA A 216 14.43 17.18 31.54
N LEU A 217 14.79 18.28 32.17
CA LEU A 217 14.24 18.71 33.44
C LEU A 217 13.68 20.14 33.31
N ILE A 218 12.50 20.36 33.82
CA ILE A 218 11.92 21.68 33.99
C ILE A 218 11.24 21.73 35.36
N ASP A 219 11.54 22.69 36.15
CA ASP A 219 11.12 22.92 37.52
C ASP A 219 10.05 21.94 38.08
N GLY A 220 10.49 20.97 38.90
CA GLY A 220 9.62 19.95 39.49
C GLY A 220 9.10 18.87 38.52
N TRP A 221 9.55 18.85 37.24
CA TRP A 221 9.15 17.85 36.27
C TRP A 221 10.34 17.23 35.53
N VAL A 222 10.25 15.92 35.26
CA VAL A 222 11.10 15.26 34.28
C VAL A 222 10.33 15.02 33.00
N LEU A 223 10.97 15.41 31.88
CA LEU A 223 10.44 15.20 30.54
C LEU A 223 11.22 14.08 29.87
N TYR A 224 10.53 13.19 29.18
CA TYR A 224 11.16 12.10 28.44
C TYR A 224 10.39 11.73 27.19
N GLY A 225 11.12 11.23 26.19
CA GLY A 225 10.56 10.77 24.92
C GLY A 225 11.61 10.12 24.05
N GLN A 226 11.16 9.58 22.91
CA GLN A 226 12.00 8.90 21.94
C GLN A 226 11.88 9.57 20.57
N GLY A 227 13.02 9.89 19.96
CA GLY A 227 13.04 10.44 18.60
C GLY A 227 12.70 9.41 17.52
N GLY A 228 12.50 9.88 16.28
CA GLY A 228 12.31 9.04 15.11
C GLY A 228 10.87 8.61 14.82
N ALA A 229 9.85 9.30 15.37
CA ALA A 229 8.43 9.01 15.16
C ALA A 229 8.02 8.98 13.67
N HIS A 230 8.58 9.84 12.84
CA HIS A 230 8.24 9.95 11.42
C HIS A 230 8.67 8.74 10.57
N GLU A 231 9.76 8.09 10.96
CA GLU A 231 10.31 6.92 10.27
C GLU A 231 9.83 5.60 10.88
N ALA A 232 8.94 5.67 11.87
CA ALA A 232 8.55 4.51 12.66
C ALA A 232 7.53 3.62 11.94
N TYR A 233 7.78 2.31 11.97
CA TYR A 233 6.91 1.26 11.42
C TYR A 233 5.98 0.63 12.46
N ARG A 234 6.08 1.04 13.72
CA ARG A 234 5.34 0.47 14.85
C ARG A 234 4.94 1.57 15.80
N THR A 235 3.87 1.34 16.50
CA THR A 235 3.41 2.22 17.57
C THR A 235 4.36 2.19 18.77
N ASN A 236 4.63 3.36 19.34
CA ASN A 236 5.37 3.48 20.58
C ASN A 236 4.87 4.72 21.35
N PRO A 237 4.37 4.57 22.60
CA PRO A 237 3.89 5.70 23.38
C PRO A 237 4.97 6.73 23.71
N LEU A 238 6.26 6.33 23.62
CA LEU A 238 7.40 7.21 23.89
C LEU A 238 7.80 8.11 22.70
N TYR A 239 7.15 8.00 21.55
CA TYR A 239 7.37 8.95 20.43
C TYR A 239 6.87 10.35 20.75
N GLY A 240 5.96 10.51 21.69
CA GLY A 240 5.57 11.81 22.24
C GLY A 240 6.51 12.25 23.36
N LEU A 241 6.48 13.56 23.66
CA LEU A 241 7.12 14.09 24.86
C LEU A 241 6.14 13.96 26.04
N THR A 242 6.55 13.18 27.04
CA THR A 242 5.80 13.03 28.30
C THR A 242 6.52 13.78 29.41
N ALA A 243 5.80 14.57 30.19
CA ALA A 243 6.28 15.15 31.44
C ALA A 243 5.69 14.39 32.63
N ARG A 244 6.53 14.04 33.60
CA ARG A 244 6.13 13.43 34.86
C ARG A 244 6.56 14.31 36.02
N SER A 245 5.61 14.61 36.92
CA SER A 245 5.85 15.37 38.13
C SER A 245 6.75 14.59 39.09
N LEU A 246 7.71 15.28 39.69
CA LEU A 246 8.62 14.71 40.72
C LEU A 246 8.01 14.67 42.11
N THR A 247 6.84 15.29 42.31
CA THR A 247 6.19 15.40 43.63
C THR A 247 4.94 14.52 43.77
N ASP A 248 4.08 14.45 42.74
CA ASP A 248 2.79 13.77 42.81
C ASP A 248 2.63 12.64 41.77
N GLU A 249 3.69 12.30 41.07
CA GLU A 249 3.77 11.25 40.06
C GLU A 249 2.82 11.43 38.83
N ARG A 250 2.09 12.53 38.75
CA ARG A 250 1.20 12.85 37.63
C ARG A 250 2.00 12.92 36.34
N SER A 251 1.47 12.35 35.27
CA SER A 251 2.06 12.41 33.94
C SER A 251 1.14 13.12 32.96
N VAL A 252 1.71 13.97 32.10
CA VAL A 252 1.01 14.68 31.03
C VAL A 252 1.77 14.51 29.72
N LYS A 253 1.03 14.32 28.63
CA LYS A 253 1.60 14.34 27.28
C LYS A 253 1.71 15.77 26.81
N VAL A 254 2.92 16.22 26.51
CA VAL A 254 3.24 17.60 26.13
C VAL A 254 3.29 17.76 24.61
N LEU A 255 3.86 16.79 23.90
CA LEU A 255 3.91 16.75 22.43
C LEU A 255 3.48 15.36 21.94
N ASP A 256 2.88 15.30 20.75
CA ASP A 256 2.50 14.04 20.10
C ASP A 256 3.69 13.34 19.40
N THR A 257 4.62 14.14 18.84
CA THR A 257 5.93 13.67 18.36
C THR A 257 7.03 14.43 19.09
N PHE A 258 8.18 13.77 19.28
CA PHE A 258 9.34 14.36 19.93
C PHE A 258 10.61 13.88 19.26
N ASP A 259 11.58 14.75 19.11
CA ASP A 259 12.92 14.38 18.61
C ASP A 259 14.03 14.73 19.61
N ARG A 260 14.02 15.95 20.13
CA ARG A 260 14.97 16.43 21.14
C ARG A 260 14.47 17.63 21.89
N ALA A 261 15.04 17.87 23.06
CA ALA A 261 14.83 19.10 23.84
C ALA A 261 16.17 19.64 24.32
N VAL A 262 16.23 20.95 24.51
CA VAL A 262 17.37 21.69 25.06
C VAL A 262 16.85 22.78 26.00
N PRO A 263 17.65 23.17 27.02
CA PRO A 263 17.28 24.30 27.88
C PRO A 263 17.04 25.55 27.08
N GLY A 264 15.96 26.26 27.41
CA GLY A 264 15.59 27.56 26.85
C GLY A 264 15.79 28.70 27.86
N PRO A 265 15.58 29.96 27.44
CA PRO A 265 15.70 31.09 28.34
C PRO A 265 14.60 31.12 29.40
N GLY A 266 14.89 31.67 30.59
CA GLY A 266 13.91 31.87 31.65
C GLY A 266 13.31 30.58 32.26
N GLY A 267 14.10 29.53 32.36
CA GLY A 267 13.63 28.24 32.93
C GLY A 267 12.68 27.45 32.02
N THR A 268 12.59 27.78 30.73
CA THR A 268 11.82 27.02 29.74
C THR A 268 12.66 25.95 29.06
N MET A 269 12.01 25.06 28.29
CA MET A 269 12.68 24.13 27.40
C MET A 269 12.26 24.41 25.95
N LEU A 270 13.16 24.15 25.00
CA LEU A 270 12.84 24.15 23.59
C LEU A 270 12.89 22.71 23.09
N ALA A 271 11.79 22.26 22.55
CA ALA A 271 11.63 20.91 22.05
C ALA A 271 11.33 20.92 20.55
N GLN A 272 12.01 20.08 19.79
CA GLN A 272 11.66 19.75 18.43
C GLN A 272 10.68 18.59 18.44
N GLY A 273 9.55 18.75 17.76
CA GLY A 273 8.48 17.76 17.71
C GLY A 273 7.21 18.37 17.17
N GLY A 274 6.06 17.77 17.48
CA GLY A 274 4.77 18.24 16.95
C GLY A 274 3.59 17.93 17.84
N THR A 275 2.52 18.66 17.59
CA THR A 275 1.18 18.35 18.12
C THR A 275 0.22 18.11 16.97
N LEU A 276 -0.81 17.28 17.18
CA LEU A 276 -1.83 17.03 16.16
C LEU A 276 -2.51 18.30 15.67
N ALA A 277 -2.61 19.32 16.53
CA ALA A 277 -3.23 20.59 16.20
C ALA A 277 -2.28 21.60 15.51
N GLY A 278 -1.00 21.66 15.95
CA GLY A 278 -0.03 22.67 15.51
C GLY A 278 0.92 22.20 14.41
N GLY A 279 1.02 20.90 14.18
CA GLY A 279 2.00 20.34 13.25
C GLY A 279 3.40 20.22 13.84
N GLU A 280 4.38 19.93 12.96
CA GLU A 280 5.78 19.77 13.33
C GLU A 280 6.51 21.11 13.42
N GLY A 281 7.50 21.19 14.32
CA GLY A 281 8.26 22.40 14.49
C GLY A 281 9.09 22.46 15.76
N VAL A 282 9.30 23.66 16.25
CA VAL A 282 9.94 23.93 17.54
C VAL A 282 8.89 24.47 18.50
N TYR A 283 8.83 23.86 19.67
CA TYR A 283 7.92 24.21 20.73
C TYR A 283 8.69 24.68 21.95
N ARG A 284 8.21 25.76 22.55
CA ARG A 284 8.64 26.18 23.88
C ARG A 284 7.78 25.47 24.90
N ILE A 285 8.43 24.73 25.79
CA ILE A 285 7.78 24.08 26.92
C ILE A 285 7.98 24.97 28.14
N LEU A 286 6.89 25.34 28.77
CA LEU A 286 6.86 26.21 29.94
C LEU A 286 5.83 25.69 30.93
N LEU A 287 5.93 26.12 32.19
CA LEU A 287 4.91 25.82 33.17
C LEU A 287 3.73 26.79 32.99
N GLY A 288 2.51 26.22 32.88
CA GLY A 288 1.28 27.00 32.92
C GLY A 288 1.03 27.63 34.30
N ALA A 289 -0.01 28.44 34.43
CA ALA A 289 -0.40 29.05 35.71
C ALA A 289 -0.76 28.01 36.79
N ASP A 290 -1.08 26.79 36.36
CA ASP A 290 -1.36 25.64 37.24
C ASP A 290 -0.11 24.82 37.59
N GLY A 291 1.08 25.28 37.15
CA GLY A 291 2.34 24.58 37.37
C GLY A 291 2.53 23.34 36.50
N VAL A 292 1.71 23.13 35.46
CA VAL A 292 1.78 21.97 34.55
C VAL A 292 2.54 22.35 33.27
N PRO A 293 3.47 21.50 32.76
CA PRO A 293 4.12 21.75 31.50
C PRO A 293 3.16 21.82 30.32
N ALA A 294 3.26 22.88 29.54
CA ALA A 294 2.49 23.12 28.33
C ALA A 294 3.42 23.49 27.17
N ALA A 295 2.99 23.18 25.95
CA ALA A 295 3.74 23.44 24.72
C ALA A 295 3.15 24.63 23.97
N GLU A 296 4.00 25.59 23.58
CA GLU A 296 3.68 26.71 22.71
C GLU A 296 4.55 26.62 21.45
N GLN A 297 3.93 26.59 20.27
CA GLN A 297 4.68 26.54 19.03
C GLN A 297 5.35 27.87 18.75
N VAL A 298 6.67 27.87 18.61
CA VAL A 298 7.47 29.07 18.31
C VAL A 298 7.99 29.10 16.88
N ALA A 299 8.04 27.94 16.22
CA ALA A 299 8.34 27.86 14.80
C ALA A 299 7.71 26.59 14.20
N SER A 300 7.16 26.71 12.99
CA SER A 300 6.62 25.56 12.23
C SER A 300 7.54 25.23 11.06
N ASP A 301 7.67 23.96 10.73
CA ASP A 301 8.31 23.51 9.49
C ASP A 301 7.30 23.29 8.36
N GLY A 302 6.01 23.54 8.61
CA GLY A 302 4.90 23.42 7.68
C GLY A 302 4.39 22.00 7.46
N ARG A 303 4.96 20.98 8.15
CA ARG A 303 4.50 19.59 8.05
C ARG A 303 3.44 19.30 9.11
N PRO A 304 2.36 18.61 8.74
CA PRO A 304 1.39 18.14 9.72
C PRO A 304 1.98 16.99 10.55
N THR A 305 1.69 16.95 11.85
CA THR A 305 1.97 15.80 12.71
C THR A 305 0.98 14.67 12.45
N ALA A 306 -0.29 15.03 12.20
CA ALA A 306 -1.31 14.06 11.79
C ALA A 306 -1.04 13.54 10.37
N LEU A 307 -1.39 12.27 10.14
CA LEU A 307 -1.44 11.76 8.79
C LEU A 307 -2.48 12.54 7.99
N THR A 308 -2.10 13.04 6.81
CA THR A 308 -3.00 13.76 5.92
C THR A 308 -2.97 13.16 4.51
N TYR A 309 -4.12 13.23 3.86
CA TYR A 309 -4.27 12.92 2.46
C TYR A 309 -3.82 14.10 1.61
N LEU A 310 -3.05 13.84 0.54
CA LEU A 310 -2.51 14.88 -0.33
C LEU A 310 -3.12 14.85 -1.73
N SER A 311 -3.15 13.69 -2.38
CA SER A 311 -3.69 13.53 -3.72
C SER A 311 -3.90 12.05 -4.07
N GLU A 312 -4.66 11.80 -5.12
CA GLU A 312 -4.81 10.52 -5.78
C GLU A 312 -4.52 10.64 -7.28
N ASP A 313 -4.16 9.50 -7.86
CA ASP A 313 -4.13 9.25 -9.30
C ASP A 313 -4.82 7.90 -9.50
N VAL A 314 -6.12 7.95 -9.77
CA VAL A 314 -7.03 6.83 -9.99
C VAL A 314 -7.69 7.06 -11.34
N PRO A 315 -7.52 6.16 -12.33
CA PRO A 315 -8.15 6.30 -13.63
C PRO A 315 -9.68 6.37 -13.50
N GLU A 316 -10.33 7.33 -14.16
CA GLU A 316 -11.79 7.40 -14.20
C GLU A 316 -12.41 6.23 -14.98
N VAL A 317 -11.74 5.81 -16.06
CA VAL A 317 -12.15 4.69 -16.91
C VAL A 317 -10.94 3.78 -17.15
N ILE A 318 -11.13 2.49 -16.95
CA ILE A 318 -10.13 1.44 -17.18
C ILE A 318 -10.65 0.57 -18.32
N ASP A 319 -9.97 0.63 -19.46
CA ASP A 319 -10.25 -0.17 -20.65
C ASP A 319 -9.38 -1.42 -20.66
N LEU A 320 -9.89 -2.53 -20.17
CA LEU A 320 -9.10 -3.76 -20.02
C LEU A 320 -8.89 -4.54 -21.35
N ASP A 321 -9.46 -4.10 -22.45
CA ASP A 321 -9.11 -4.60 -23.77
C ASP A 321 -7.86 -3.91 -24.34
N GLN A 322 -7.66 -2.64 -23.98
CA GLN A 322 -6.49 -1.87 -24.39
C GLN A 322 -5.36 -1.98 -23.37
N ASP A 323 -5.70 -1.87 -22.09
CA ASP A 323 -4.76 -1.84 -20.97
C ASP A 323 -4.85 -3.15 -20.19
N LYS A 324 -3.79 -3.95 -20.20
CA LYS A 324 -3.75 -5.21 -19.47
C LYS A 324 -3.77 -5.02 -17.94
N SER A 325 -3.55 -3.79 -17.48
CA SER A 325 -3.53 -3.41 -16.06
C SER A 325 -3.77 -1.92 -15.90
N ALA A 326 -4.18 -1.51 -14.71
CA ALA A 326 -4.34 -0.12 -14.31
C ALA A 326 -3.49 0.20 -13.08
N ASP A 327 -2.83 1.34 -13.09
CA ASP A 327 -2.07 1.82 -11.95
C ASP A 327 -2.91 2.79 -11.12
N PHE A 328 -2.95 2.53 -9.83
CA PHE A 328 -3.57 3.38 -8.81
C PHE A 328 -2.50 3.96 -7.91
N SER A 329 -2.61 5.23 -7.55
CA SER A 329 -1.73 5.79 -6.54
C SER A 329 -2.42 6.81 -5.63
N TRP A 330 -1.97 6.84 -4.37
CA TRP A 330 -2.43 7.77 -3.34
C TRP A 330 -1.23 8.37 -2.63
N ARG A 331 -1.18 9.69 -2.51
CA ARG A 331 -0.13 10.39 -1.78
C ARG A 331 -0.61 10.79 -0.39
N LEU A 332 0.21 10.49 0.60
CA LEU A 332 -0.02 10.78 2.01
C LEU A 332 1.15 11.59 2.56
N SER A 333 0.92 12.38 3.62
CA SER A 333 1.98 13.18 4.27
C SER A 333 3.05 12.31 4.96
N ASN A 334 2.75 11.04 5.23
CA ASN A 334 3.69 10.10 5.81
C ASN A 334 3.71 8.79 5.01
N ARG A 335 4.89 8.44 4.47
CA ARG A 335 5.11 7.22 3.69
C ARG A 335 4.98 5.92 4.49
N GLN A 336 5.09 5.98 5.82
CA GLN A 336 4.98 4.80 6.70
C GLN A 336 3.52 4.45 7.06
N ALA A 337 2.53 5.17 6.52
CA ALA A 337 1.14 4.82 6.73
C ALA A 337 0.84 3.40 6.21
N LEU A 338 0.08 2.63 6.99
CA LEU A 338 -0.50 1.36 6.59
C LEU A 338 -1.78 1.65 5.80
N THR A 339 -1.85 1.15 4.57
CA THR A 339 -2.97 1.45 3.67
C THR A 339 -3.71 0.20 3.27
N VAL A 340 -5.04 0.29 3.29
CA VAL A 340 -5.96 -0.72 2.76
C VAL A 340 -6.93 0.00 1.83
N VAL A 341 -7.13 -0.56 0.65
CA VAL A 341 -8.16 -0.09 -0.31
C VAL A 341 -9.13 -1.22 -0.56
N LYS A 342 -10.41 -0.92 -0.45
CA LYS A 342 -11.50 -1.81 -0.82
C LYS A 342 -12.24 -1.21 -2.01
N ALA A 343 -12.24 -1.91 -3.14
CA ALA A 343 -13.12 -1.58 -4.27
C ALA A 343 -14.35 -2.49 -4.28
N THR A 344 -15.48 -1.94 -4.66
CA THR A 344 -16.77 -2.63 -4.73
C THR A 344 -17.41 -2.37 -6.07
N HIS A 345 -17.69 -3.42 -6.82
CA HIS A 345 -18.51 -3.33 -8.04
C HIS A 345 -19.95 -2.99 -7.67
N VAL A 346 -20.46 -1.86 -8.17
CA VAL A 346 -21.76 -1.30 -7.74
C VAL A 346 -22.92 -2.24 -8.06
N ALA A 347 -22.92 -2.89 -9.23
CA ALA A 347 -24.04 -3.69 -9.69
C ALA A 347 -24.16 -5.06 -8.99
N THR A 348 -23.05 -5.68 -8.61
CA THR A 348 -23.01 -7.05 -8.02
C THR A 348 -22.65 -7.07 -6.54
N GLY A 349 -22.10 -5.98 -5.99
CA GLY A 349 -21.58 -5.94 -4.63
C GLY A 349 -20.26 -6.74 -4.44
N ARG A 350 -19.72 -7.35 -5.50
CA ARG A 350 -18.41 -8.05 -5.42
C ARG A 350 -17.32 -7.07 -5.02
N THR A 351 -16.41 -7.50 -4.17
CA THR A 351 -15.36 -6.65 -3.60
C THR A 351 -13.98 -7.18 -3.92
N LEU A 352 -13.04 -6.26 -3.94
CA LEU A 352 -11.61 -6.50 -4.03
C LEU A 352 -10.93 -5.65 -2.94
N THR A 353 -10.00 -6.25 -2.21
CA THR A 353 -9.23 -5.55 -1.18
C THR A 353 -7.74 -5.71 -1.47
N TRP A 354 -6.99 -4.64 -1.38
CA TRP A 354 -5.54 -4.66 -1.52
C TRP A 354 -4.86 -3.65 -0.60
N SER A 355 -3.57 -3.85 -0.39
CA SER A 355 -2.76 -2.99 0.46
C SER A 355 -1.68 -2.29 -0.37
N PRO A 356 -1.95 -1.08 -0.87
CA PRO A 356 -0.97 -0.31 -1.62
C PRO A 356 0.30 -0.07 -0.79
N SER A 357 1.46 -0.18 -1.42
CA SER A 357 2.75 0.01 -0.78
C SER A 357 3.57 1.12 -1.43
N THR A 358 4.56 1.63 -0.72
CA THR A 358 5.56 2.52 -1.28
C THR A 358 6.64 1.73 -2.00
N ARG A 359 7.09 2.20 -3.17
CA ARG A 359 8.27 1.65 -3.85
C ARG A 359 9.42 2.65 -3.74
N GLY A 360 10.52 2.23 -3.14
CA GLY A 360 11.71 3.07 -2.96
C GLY A 360 11.43 4.29 -2.07
N LEU A 361 11.90 5.47 -2.49
CA LEU A 361 11.77 6.74 -1.77
C LEU A 361 10.46 7.51 -2.09
N SER A 362 9.52 6.89 -2.82
CA SER A 362 8.26 7.55 -3.21
C SER A 362 7.32 7.73 -2.02
N ASP A 363 6.67 8.90 -1.94
CA ASP A 363 5.60 9.18 -0.96
C ASP A 363 4.26 8.57 -1.38
N ALA A 364 4.15 8.11 -2.64
CA ALA A 364 2.91 7.56 -3.16
C ALA A 364 2.78 6.07 -2.81
N LYS A 365 1.63 5.69 -2.29
CA LYS A 365 1.17 4.31 -2.16
C LYS A 365 0.65 3.85 -3.51
N ARG A 366 1.21 2.80 -4.08
CA ARG A 366 0.89 2.33 -5.43
C ARG A 366 0.38 0.91 -5.43
N TYR A 367 -0.52 0.65 -6.35
CA TYR A 367 -1.02 -0.67 -6.67
C TYR A 367 -1.27 -0.78 -8.18
N THR A 368 -0.73 -1.80 -8.81
CA THR A 368 -1.03 -2.14 -10.20
C THR A 368 -2.07 -3.25 -10.21
N TRP A 369 -3.25 -2.98 -10.76
CA TRP A 369 -4.36 -3.91 -10.82
C TRP A 369 -4.44 -4.54 -12.21
N ASN A 370 -4.55 -5.85 -12.28
CA ASN A 370 -4.63 -6.63 -13.52
C ASN A 370 -6.06 -6.97 -13.97
N GLY A 371 -7.09 -6.33 -13.39
CA GLY A 371 -8.48 -6.58 -13.72
C GLY A 371 -9.10 -7.81 -13.05
N ALA A 372 -8.47 -8.36 -12.01
CA ALA A 372 -9.01 -9.50 -11.28
C ALA A 372 -9.59 -9.11 -9.90
N LEU A 373 -10.67 -9.78 -9.49
CA LEU A 373 -11.27 -9.69 -8.16
C LEU A 373 -10.71 -10.83 -7.29
N SER A 374 -9.49 -10.74 -6.84
CA SER A 374 -8.91 -11.74 -5.93
C SER A 374 -8.12 -11.07 -4.83
N ASP A 375 -8.45 -11.44 -3.59
CA ASP A 375 -7.75 -10.96 -2.41
C ASP A 375 -6.45 -11.74 -2.13
N TYR A 376 -6.27 -12.94 -2.70
CA TYR A 376 -5.22 -13.86 -2.24
C TYR A 376 -4.20 -14.29 -3.29
N MET A 377 -4.58 -14.37 -4.56
CA MET A 377 -3.66 -14.69 -5.68
C MET A 377 -4.08 -13.97 -6.95
N PRO A 378 -3.33 -12.95 -7.41
CA PRO A 378 -3.64 -12.24 -8.65
C PRO A 378 -3.69 -13.16 -9.88
N GLU A 379 -3.02 -14.32 -9.82
CA GLU A 379 -2.89 -15.27 -10.92
C GLU A 379 -4.10 -16.22 -11.05
N SER A 380 -4.94 -16.31 -10.02
CA SER A 380 -6.15 -17.15 -10.00
C SER A 380 -7.45 -16.37 -9.82
N GLY A 381 -7.40 -15.04 -9.96
CA GLY A 381 -8.53 -14.16 -9.68
C GLY A 381 -9.64 -14.26 -10.72
N VAL A 382 -10.88 -14.16 -10.26
CA VAL A 382 -12.06 -13.97 -11.11
C VAL A 382 -11.93 -12.61 -11.80
N PRO A 383 -12.14 -12.53 -13.13
CA PRO A 383 -12.13 -11.24 -13.82
C PRO A 383 -13.18 -10.30 -13.24
N ALA A 384 -12.82 -9.03 -13.13
CA ALA A 384 -13.72 -8.01 -12.66
C ALA A 384 -14.79 -7.70 -13.71
N PRO A 385 -16.08 -7.65 -13.37
CA PRO A 385 -17.13 -7.26 -14.30
C PRO A 385 -16.97 -5.83 -14.83
N ASN A 386 -17.50 -5.56 -16.02
CA ASN A 386 -17.67 -4.21 -16.52
C ASN A 386 -18.63 -3.40 -15.63
N GLY A 387 -18.47 -2.09 -15.62
CA GLY A 387 -19.37 -1.19 -14.90
C GLY A 387 -18.69 -0.32 -13.87
N ALA A 388 -19.51 0.32 -13.05
CA ALA A 388 -19.05 1.27 -12.04
C ALA A 388 -18.54 0.57 -10.78
N TYR A 389 -17.46 1.11 -10.25
CA TYR A 389 -16.84 0.71 -8.97
C TYR A 389 -16.78 1.90 -8.03
N THR A 390 -16.96 1.64 -6.75
CA THR A 390 -16.57 2.55 -5.68
C THR A 390 -15.29 2.02 -5.04
N TRP A 391 -14.37 2.88 -4.66
CA TRP A 391 -13.22 2.50 -3.85
C TRP A 391 -13.22 3.27 -2.53
N HIS A 392 -12.68 2.65 -1.49
CA HIS A 392 -12.52 3.24 -0.17
C HIS A 392 -11.11 2.93 0.34
N LEU A 393 -10.34 3.98 0.58
CA LEU A 393 -9.00 3.94 1.17
C LEU A 393 -9.12 4.19 2.67
N THR A 394 -8.51 3.31 3.47
CA THR A 394 -8.20 3.55 4.88
C THR A 394 -6.69 3.58 5.04
N ALA A 395 -6.15 4.70 5.54
CA ALA A 395 -4.73 4.87 5.79
C ALA A 395 -4.51 5.12 7.29
N THR A 396 -3.81 4.21 7.95
CA THR A 396 -3.54 4.27 9.40
C THR A 396 -2.08 4.64 9.62
N PRO A 397 -1.76 5.65 10.48
CA PRO A 397 -0.39 5.98 10.80
C PRO A 397 0.31 4.81 11.51
N ALA A 398 1.40 4.29 10.94
CA ALA A 398 2.11 3.13 11.49
C ALA A 398 2.72 3.41 12.88
N ASN A 399 3.08 4.66 13.15
CA ASN A 399 3.59 5.11 14.45
C ASN A 399 2.50 5.25 15.53
N GLY A 400 1.21 5.14 15.17
CA GLY A 400 0.07 5.28 16.08
C GLY A 400 -0.25 6.72 16.50
N ILE A 401 0.28 7.73 15.80
CA ILE A 401 0.09 9.14 16.12
C ILE A 401 -1.01 9.74 15.22
N GLY A 402 -2.09 10.14 15.82
CA GLY A 402 -3.26 10.69 15.16
C GLY A 402 -4.24 9.65 14.61
N PRO A 403 -5.38 10.11 14.06
CA PRO A 403 -6.41 9.24 13.51
C PRO A 403 -6.01 8.66 12.16
N ALA A 404 -6.71 7.60 11.76
CA ALA A 404 -6.68 7.12 10.39
C ALA A 404 -7.30 8.16 9.44
N VAL A 405 -6.85 8.14 8.19
CA VAL A 405 -7.39 8.93 7.09
C VAL A 405 -8.24 8.03 6.22
N GLU A 406 -9.44 8.48 5.90
CA GLU A 406 -10.36 7.79 5.00
C GLU A 406 -10.66 8.65 3.77
N LYS A 407 -10.70 7.99 2.60
CA LYS A 407 -11.02 8.63 1.33
C LYS A 407 -11.77 7.64 0.44
N SER A 408 -12.71 8.14 -0.35
CA SER A 408 -13.46 7.34 -1.30
C SER A 408 -13.55 8.03 -2.65
N GLY A 409 -13.72 7.23 -3.69
CA GLY A 409 -13.94 7.70 -5.05
C GLY A 409 -14.55 6.59 -5.91
N THR A 410 -14.55 6.80 -7.22
CA THR A 410 -15.15 5.89 -8.19
C THR A 410 -14.23 5.68 -9.38
N PHE A 411 -14.43 4.58 -10.09
CA PHE A 411 -13.89 4.33 -11.43
C PHE A 411 -14.84 3.43 -12.21
N THR A 412 -14.67 3.34 -13.51
CA THR A 412 -15.45 2.46 -14.39
C THR A 412 -14.55 1.48 -15.12
N VAL A 413 -14.92 0.23 -15.11
CA VAL A 413 -14.25 -0.82 -15.91
C VAL A 413 -15.07 -1.04 -17.17
N LYS A 414 -14.40 -1.16 -18.31
CA LYS A 414 -15.01 -1.51 -19.60
C LYS A 414 -14.19 -2.52 -20.37
N ARG A 415 -14.90 -3.38 -21.10
CA ARG A 415 -14.42 -4.28 -22.14
C ARG A 415 -15.46 -4.37 -23.24
N ALA A 416 -15.06 -4.79 -24.43
CA ALA A 416 -16.01 -5.17 -25.46
C ALA A 416 -16.84 -6.38 -25.02
N PRO A 417 -18.12 -6.45 -25.38
CA PRO A 417 -18.96 -7.62 -25.11
C PRO A 417 -18.35 -8.89 -25.73
N VAL A 418 -18.41 -9.98 -24.99
CA VAL A 418 -17.93 -11.30 -25.45
C VAL A 418 -19.12 -12.23 -25.54
N PRO A 419 -19.29 -13.03 -26.62
CA PRO A 419 -20.35 -14.04 -26.67
C PRO A 419 -20.26 -15.01 -25.51
N HIS A 420 -21.42 -15.38 -24.95
CA HIS A 420 -21.56 -16.27 -23.79
C HIS A 420 -21.09 -15.71 -22.44
N ASP A 421 -20.70 -14.45 -22.36
CA ASP A 421 -20.38 -13.78 -21.09
C ASP A 421 -21.69 -13.26 -20.46
N TYR A 422 -22.15 -13.90 -19.39
CA TYR A 422 -23.40 -13.57 -18.70
C TYR A 422 -23.20 -12.70 -17.45
N ASP A 423 -21.96 -12.61 -16.93
CA ASP A 423 -21.60 -11.78 -15.78
C ASP A 423 -20.79 -10.53 -16.14
N ASP A 424 -20.62 -10.31 -17.45
CA ASP A 424 -19.97 -9.14 -18.06
C ASP A 424 -18.53 -8.92 -17.58
N ASN A 425 -17.83 -10.03 -17.34
CA ASN A 425 -16.44 -10.01 -16.87
C ASN A 425 -15.41 -10.18 -17.99
N GLY A 426 -15.87 -10.30 -19.24
CA GLY A 426 -15.07 -10.44 -20.45
C GLY A 426 -14.55 -11.85 -20.69
N VAL A 427 -15.11 -12.87 -20.04
CA VAL A 427 -14.79 -14.29 -20.27
C VAL A 427 -16.07 -15.04 -20.57
N PRO A 428 -16.11 -15.89 -21.62
CA PRO A 428 -17.26 -16.75 -21.90
C PRO A 428 -17.58 -17.66 -20.69
N ASP A 429 -18.88 -17.76 -20.38
CA ASP A 429 -19.40 -18.61 -19.33
C ASP A 429 -19.92 -19.93 -19.89
N LEU A 430 -19.73 -21.00 -19.14
CA LEU A 430 -20.32 -22.28 -19.40
C LEU A 430 -21.70 -22.39 -18.69
N VAL A 431 -22.76 -22.46 -19.46
CA VAL A 431 -24.12 -22.57 -18.94
C VAL A 431 -24.48 -24.03 -18.73
N HIS A 432 -24.98 -24.37 -17.56
CA HIS A 432 -25.47 -25.72 -17.29
C HIS A 432 -26.69 -25.73 -16.35
N ARG A 433 -27.42 -26.84 -16.40
CA ARG A 433 -28.57 -27.07 -15.55
C ARG A 433 -28.16 -27.97 -14.37
N GLU A 434 -28.47 -27.51 -13.16
CA GLU A 434 -28.23 -28.21 -11.92
C GLU A 434 -29.30 -29.30 -11.65
N TYR A 435 -29.06 -30.22 -10.67
CA TYR A 435 -29.98 -31.28 -10.26
C TYR A 435 -31.31 -30.78 -9.75
N ASP A 436 -31.36 -29.58 -9.16
CA ASP A 436 -32.58 -28.90 -8.72
C ASP A 436 -33.34 -28.19 -9.86
N ASN A 437 -32.85 -28.36 -11.10
CA ASN A 437 -33.32 -27.70 -12.30
C ASN A 437 -33.20 -26.18 -12.30
N SER A 438 -32.28 -25.64 -11.51
CA SER A 438 -31.77 -24.27 -11.70
C SER A 438 -30.85 -24.18 -12.92
N LEU A 439 -30.70 -23.02 -13.50
CA LEU A 439 -29.74 -22.75 -14.56
C LEU A 439 -28.66 -21.83 -14.03
N VAL A 440 -27.41 -22.17 -14.25
CA VAL A 440 -26.26 -21.41 -13.77
C VAL A 440 -25.22 -21.23 -14.87
N ALA A 441 -24.41 -20.19 -14.74
CA ALA A 441 -23.28 -19.90 -15.59
C ALA A 441 -21.98 -19.93 -14.75
N HIS A 442 -20.92 -20.49 -15.30
CA HIS A 442 -19.60 -20.58 -14.67
C HIS A 442 -18.52 -20.07 -15.60
N ASN A 443 -17.54 -19.34 -15.05
CA ASN A 443 -16.31 -19.03 -15.75
C ASN A 443 -15.38 -20.27 -15.74
N PRO A 444 -15.17 -20.93 -16.85
CA PRO A 444 -14.39 -22.17 -16.88
C PRO A 444 -12.89 -21.96 -16.86
N ILE A 445 -12.42 -20.75 -17.20
CA ILE A 445 -11.01 -20.42 -17.37
C ILE A 445 -10.75 -19.02 -16.77
N THR A 446 -9.64 -18.84 -16.07
CA THR A 446 -9.17 -17.51 -15.70
C THR A 446 -8.40 -16.86 -16.86
N PRO A 447 -8.33 -15.53 -16.96
CA PRO A 447 -7.61 -14.81 -18.03
C PRO A 447 -6.14 -15.19 -18.18
N LEU A 448 -5.55 -15.84 -17.16
CA LEU A 448 -4.15 -16.28 -17.14
C LEU A 448 -3.96 -17.76 -17.52
N GLY A 449 -5.02 -18.41 -18.01
CA GLY A 449 -4.93 -19.81 -18.46
C GLY A 449 -4.87 -20.84 -17.34
N ALA A 450 -5.08 -20.45 -16.10
CA ALA A 450 -5.17 -21.37 -14.98
C ALA A 450 -6.60 -21.93 -14.85
N TYR A 451 -6.74 -23.24 -14.98
CA TYR A 451 -8.01 -23.93 -14.79
C TYR A 451 -8.32 -24.04 -13.30
N ASN A 452 -9.18 -23.18 -12.76
CA ASN A 452 -9.56 -23.30 -11.37
C ASN A 452 -11.02 -22.90 -11.13
N THR A 453 -11.86 -23.90 -10.95
CA THR A 453 -13.29 -23.75 -10.68
C THR A 453 -13.64 -23.69 -9.21
N SER A 454 -12.69 -23.98 -8.34
CA SER A 454 -12.96 -24.16 -6.91
C SER A 454 -13.34 -22.88 -6.17
N TYR A 455 -13.25 -21.70 -6.80
CA TYR A 455 -13.39 -20.41 -6.11
C TYR A 455 -14.39 -19.43 -6.73
N THR A 456 -15.01 -19.75 -7.86
CA THR A 456 -16.04 -18.88 -8.44
C THR A 456 -17.42 -19.34 -8.03
N GLN A 457 -18.17 -18.51 -7.31
CA GLN A 457 -19.60 -18.73 -7.13
C GLN A 457 -20.28 -18.66 -8.50
N PRO A 458 -21.08 -19.68 -8.88
CA PRO A 458 -21.78 -19.64 -10.14
C PRO A 458 -22.75 -18.47 -10.21
N LEU A 459 -22.88 -17.86 -11.38
CA LEU A 459 -23.93 -16.90 -11.63
C LEU A 459 -25.27 -17.63 -11.79
N SER A 460 -26.28 -17.31 -10.97
CA SER A 460 -27.62 -17.84 -11.14
C SER A 460 -28.31 -17.18 -12.33
N LEU A 461 -28.60 -17.95 -13.36
CA LEU A 461 -29.41 -17.53 -14.51
C LEU A 461 -30.92 -17.80 -14.30
N GLY A 462 -31.27 -18.67 -13.34
CA GLY A 462 -32.66 -18.94 -12.97
C GLY A 462 -32.80 -20.02 -11.91
N THR A 463 -33.72 -19.82 -10.99
CA THR A 463 -33.97 -20.68 -9.84
C THR A 463 -35.02 -21.76 -10.18
N GLY A 464 -34.60 -22.95 -10.58
CA GLY A 464 -35.48 -24.09 -10.86
C GLY A 464 -36.45 -23.91 -12.07
N GLY A 465 -37.12 -24.96 -12.42
CA GLY A 465 -38.17 -24.93 -13.48
C GLY A 465 -37.64 -25.05 -14.90
N TRP A 466 -36.35 -25.14 -15.14
CA TRP A 466 -35.76 -25.22 -16.49
C TRP A 466 -35.96 -26.56 -17.18
N GLN A 467 -36.44 -27.59 -16.49
CA GLN A 467 -36.80 -28.91 -17.07
C GLN A 467 -37.97 -28.87 -18.06
N ILE A 468 -38.71 -27.76 -18.13
CA ILE A 468 -39.78 -27.55 -19.11
C ILE A 468 -39.27 -27.38 -20.54
N TYR A 469 -38.00 -27.00 -20.68
CA TYR A 469 -37.39 -26.80 -21.98
C TYR A 469 -36.72 -28.07 -22.48
N ASP A 470 -36.90 -28.38 -23.77
CA ASP A 470 -36.26 -29.50 -24.46
C ASP A 470 -35.03 -29.07 -25.29
N ARG A 471 -34.86 -27.77 -25.46
CA ARG A 471 -33.64 -27.15 -26.05
C ARG A 471 -33.36 -25.83 -25.35
N ILE A 472 -32.12 -25.65 -25.00
CA ILE A 472 -31.55 -24.39 -24.54
C ILE A 472 -30.36 -24.09 -25.48
N VAL A 473 -30.21 -22.85 -25.90
CA VAL A 473 -29.15 -22.39 -26.80
C VAL A 473 -28.59 -21.11 -26.22
N ALA A 474 -27.32 -21.16 -25.77
CA ALA A 474 -26.58 -19.97 -25.46
C ALA A 474 -26.30 -19.20 -26.76
N THR A 475 -26.65 -17.94 -26.78
CA THR A 475 -26.41 -17.05 -27.92
C THR A 475 -25.41 -15.96 -27.51
N GLY A 476 -24.88 -15.22 -28.41
CA GLY A 476 -24.30 -13.93 -28.08
C GLY A 476 -25.41 -12.89 -27.84
N ASP A 477 -25.09 -11.63 -27.98
CA ASP A 477 -26.07 -10.53 -27.99
C ASP A 477 -27.00 -10.69 -29.21
N LEU A 478 -28.22 -11.09 -28.95
CA LEU A 478 -29.25 -11.25 -29.96
C LEU A 478 -30.20 -10.04 -29.98
N ALA A 479 -30.44 -9.43 -28.82
CA ALA A 479 -31.38 -8.30 -28.73
C ALA A 479 -31.24 -7.52 -27.42
N GLY A 480 -31.32 -6.21 -27.47
CA GLY A 480 -31.36 -5.34 -26.30
C GLY A 480 -30.00 -4.80 -25.86
N PRO A 481 -29.69 -4.82 -24.54
CA PRO A 481 -28.35 -4.40 -24.08
C PRO A 481 -27.26 -5.35 -24.60
N PRO A 482 -26.01 -4.92 -24.70
CA PRO A 482 -24.94 -5.70 -25.29
C PRO A 482 -24.41 -6.82 -24.35
N HIS A 483 -25.32 -7.70 -23.92
CA HIS A 483 -25.02 -8.85 -23.06
C HIS A 483 -25.51 -10.14 -23.74
N SER A 484 -24.90 -11.26 -23.38
CA SER A 484 -25.25 -12.57 -23.95
C SER A 484 -26.66 -13.01 -23.56
N ASP A 485 -27.46 -13.36 -24.55
CA ASP A 485 -28.84 -13.81 -24.44
C ASP A 485 -28.95 -15.34 -24.41
N LEU A 486 -30.13 -15.85 -24.07
CA LEU A 486 -30.43 -17.27 -24.08
C LEU A 486 -31.77 -17.53 -24.79
N LEU A 487 -31.78 -18.52 -25.67
CA LEU A 487 -32.98 -19.05 -26.25
C LEU A 487 -33.34 -20.38 -25.59
N ALA A 488 -34.63 -20.57 -25.31
CA ALA A 488 -35.13 -21.82 -24.75
C ALA A 488 -36.46 -22.22 -25.45
N ARG A 489 -36.47 -23.47 -25.94
CA ARG A 489 -37.68 -24.05 -26.56
C ARG A 489 -38.38 -24.96 -25.57
N ASP A 490 -39.65 -24.74 -25.35
CA ASP A 490 -40.43 -25.65 -24.52
C ASP A 490 -40.95 -26.89 -25.33
N ARG A 491 -41.46 -27.90 -24.61
CA ARG A 491 -41.94 -29.13 -25.21
C ARG A 491 -43.17 -28.95 -26.11
N ALA A 492 -43.89 -27.80 -26.01
CA ALA A 492 -44.98 -27.43 -26.93
C ALA A 492 -44.45 -26.82 -28.23
N GLY A 493 -43.16 -26.61 -28.35
CA GLY A 493 -42.51 -25.99 -29.51
C GLY A 493 -42.60 -24.48 -29.53
N VAL A 494 -42.81 -23.84 -28.39
CA VAL A 494 -42.67 -22.38 -28.27
C VAL A 494 -41.26 -22.03 -27.97
N LEU A 495 -40.68 -21.11 -28.76
CA LEU A 495 -39.34 -20.54 -28.49
C LEU A 495 -39.47 -19.27 -27.65
N TRP A 496 -38.65 -19.17 -26.65
CA TRP A 496 -38.56 -18.09 -25.70
C TRP A 496 -37.19 -17.44 -25.73
N LEU A 497 -37.11 -16.12 -25.63
CA LEU A 497 -35.90 -15.32 -25.47
C LEU A 497 -35.79 -14.86 -24.04
N TYR A 498 -34.62 -15.01 -23.44
CA TYR A 498 -34.18 -14.41 -22.18
C TYR A 498 -33.01 -13.47 -22.48
N GLN A 499 -33.19 -12.19 -22.22
CA GLN A 499 -32.12 -11.21 -22.46
C GLN A 499 -31.12 -11.18 -21.30
N GLY A 500 -29.87 -11.08 -21.64
CA GLY A 500 -28.80 -10.87 -20.67
C GLY A 500 -28.83 -9.49 -20.04
N THR A 501 -28.29 -9.38 -18.83
CA THR A 501 -28.20 -8.13 -18.06
C THR A 501 -26.80 -7.86 -17.53
N GLY A 502 -25.80 -8.69 -17.86
CA GLY A 502 -24.48 -8.67 -17.27
C GLY A 502 -24.43 -9.15 -15.79
N LYS A 503 -25.55 -9.61 -15.25
CA LYS A 503 -25.70 -10.17 -13.89
C LYS A 503 -26.81 -11.22 -13.77
N GLY A 504 -27.17 -11.82 -14.89
CA GLY A 504 -28.25 -12.80 -15.01
C GLY A 504 -29.14 -12.50 -16.21
N LEU A 505 -30.35 -13.06 -16.20
CA LEU A 505 -31.31 -13.01 -17.30
C LEU A 505 -32.58 -12.22 -16.92
N THR A 506 -33.17 -11.58 -17.90
CA THR A 506 -34.52 -10.94 -17.76
C THR A 506 -35.62 -11.98 -17.74
N ARG A 507 -36.86 -11.52 -17.51
CA ARG A 507 -38.05 -12.34 -17.74
C ARG A 507 -38.14 -12.68 -19.22
N ARG A 508 -38.50 -13.96 -19.55
CA ARG A 508 -38.63 -14.46 -20.92
C ARG A 508 -39.65 -13.68 -21.76
N VAL A 509 -39.34 -13.53 -23.04
CA VAL A 509 -40.21 -12.99 -24.08
C VAL A 509 -40.52 -14.09 -25.09
N GLN A 510 -41.77 -14.23 -25.53
CA GLN A 510 -42.14 -15.25 -26.53
C GLN A 510 -41.68 -14.81 -27.93
N VAL A 511 -40.83 -15.65 -28.54
CA VAL A 511 -40.39 -15.49 -29.95
C VAL A 511 -41.50 -15.99 -30.91
N GLY A 512 -42.08 -17.15 -30.61
CA GLY A 512 -43.14 -17.74 -31.42
C GLY A 512 -43.29 -19.24 -31.24
N GLY A 513 -44.36 -19.79 -31.75
CA GLY A 513 -44.63 -21.22 -31.78
C GLY A 513 -44.14 -21.92 -33.06
N GLY A 514 -44.30 -23.26 -33.11
CA GLY A 514 -43.99 -24.07 -34.28
C GLY A 514 -42.53 -24.51 -34.40
N TRP A 515 -41.68 -24.28 -33.37
CA TRP A 515 -40.25 -24.60 -33.40
C TRP A 515 -39.94 -26.09 -33.18
N GLN A 516 -40.94 -26.91 -32.84
CA GLN A 516 -40.80 -28.39 -32.75
C GLN A 516 -40.47 -29.05 -34.10
N VAL A 517 -40.60 -28.35 -35.23
CA VAL A 517 -40.22 -28.82 -36.56
C VAL A 517 -38.69 -28.95 -36.71
N TYR A 518 -37.96 -28.20 -35.90
CA TYR A 518 -36.51 -28.21 -35.94
C TYR A 518 -35.93 -29.28 -35.00
N ASP A 519 -35.00 -30.07 -35.51
CA ASP A 519 -34.27 -31.10 -34.79
C ASP A 519 -33.04 -30.52 -34.11
N LYS A 520 -32.40 -29.54 -34.73
CA LYS A 520 -31.21 -28.88 -34.22
C LYS A 520 -31.35 -27.38 -34.30
N LEU A 521 -30.91 -26.73 -33.23
CA LEU A 521 -30.75 -25.27 -33.11
C LEU A 521 -29.35 -24.98 -32.65
N THR A 522 -28.68 -24.01 -33.27
CA THR A 522 -27.35 -23.55 -32.85
C THR A 522 -27.19 -22.07 -33.18
N SER A 523 -26.56 -21.35 -32.26
CA SER A 523 -26.26 -19.93 -32.37
C SER A 523 -24.96 -19.68 -31.59
N ALA A 524 -24.12 -18.81 -31.97
CA ALA A 524 -22.94 -18.31 -31.25
C ALA A 524 -22.14 -17.30 -32.09
N ALA A 525 -22.68 -16.87 -33.25
CA ALA A 525 -21.90 -16.03 -34.16
C ALA A 525 -22.76 -15.17 -35.07
N ASP A 526 -22.17 -14.09 -35.55
CA ASP A 526 -22.59 -13.35 -36.73
C ASP A 526 -22.21 -14.16 -37.99
N LEU A 527 -23.22 -14.73 -38.65
CA LEU A 527 -23.06 -15.50 -39.88
C LEU A 527 -23.29 -14.65 -41.14
N THR A 528 -23.82 -13.45 -40.96
CA THR A 528 -24.21 -12.58 -42.07
C THR A 528 -23.39 -11.31 -42.20
N GLY A 529 -22.43 -11.07 -41.28
CA GLY A 529 -21.50 -9.94 -41.34
C GLY A 529 -22.16 -8.61 -40.94
N ASP A 530 -23.29 -8.64 -40.24
CA ASP A 530 -24.02 -7.45 -39.80
C ASP A 530 -23.79 -7.09 -38.30
N ASN A 531 -22.85 -7.75 -37.66
CA ASN A 531 -22.50 -7.63 -36.23
C ASN A 531 -23.64 -8.02 -35.27
N ARG A 532 -24.53 -8.91 -35.70
CA ARG A 532 -25.60 -9.46 -34.88
C ARG A 532 -25.52 -10.98 -34.86
N THR A 533 -25.86 -11.54 -33.73
CA THR A 533 -25.90 -12.99 -33.60
C THR A 533 -27.07 -13.58 -34.39
N ASP A 534 -26.81 -14.61 -35.18
CA ASP A 534 -27.76 -15.35 -36.00
C ASP A 534 -28.10 -16.72 -35.42
N LEU A 535 -29.24 -17.31 -35.82
CA LEU A 535 -29.65 -18.65 -35.45
C LEU A 535 -29.72 -19.56 -36.69
N LEU A 536 -29.06 -20.71 -36.61
CA LEU A 536 -29.22 -21.81 -37.56
C LEU A 536 -30.21 -22.86 -37.00
N ALA A 537 -31.11 -23.31 -37.84
CA ALA A 537 -32.11 -24.32 -37.50
C ALA A 537 -32.17 -25.41 -38.57
N ALA A 538 -31.87 -26.66 -38.23
CA ALA A 538 -32.06 -27.79 -39.15
C ALA A 538 -33.39 -28.45 -38.83
N ASP A 539 -34.25 -28.60 -39.86
CA ASP A 539 -35.50 -29.30 -39.70
C ASP A 539 -35.38 -30.85 -39.82
N LYS A 540 -36.42 -31.56 -39.46
CA LYS A 540 -36.47 -33.02 -39.50
C LYS A 540 -36.34 -33.58 -40.93
N ALA A 541 -36.60 -32.79 -41.99
CA ALA A 541 -36.36 -33.15 -43.37
C ALA A 541 -34.91 -32.91 -43.81
N GLY A 542 -34.05 -32.42 -42.93
CA GLY A 542 -32.63 -32.10 -43.20
C GLY A 542 -32.42 -30.82 -44.01
N VAL A 543 -33.35 -29.89 -43.96
CA VAL A 543 -33.14 -28.54 -44.51
C VAL A 543 -32.58 -27.65 -43.42
N LEU A 544 -31.46 -26.95 -43.72
CA LEU A 544 -30.89 -25.93 -42.86
C LEU A 544 -31.48 -24.56 -43.21
N TRP A 545 -31.93 -23.89 -42.20
CA TRP A 545 -32.51 -22.56 -42.24
C TRP A 545 -31.68 -21.56 -41.42
N LEU A 546 -31.51 -20.37 -41.94
CA LEU A 546 -30.94 -19.22 -41.25
C LEU A 546 -32.04 -18.28 -40.82
N TYR A 547 -31.98 -17.85 -39.58
CA TYR A 547 -32.75 -16.78 -38.97
C TYR A 547 -31.79 -15.65 -38.64
N LYS A 548 -31.85 -14.56 -39.40
CA LYS A 548 -31.00 -13.39 -39.13
C LYS A 548 -31.46 -12.64 -37.91
N GLY A 549 -30.53 -12.28 -37.02
CA GLY A 549 -30.76 -11.45 -35.87
C GLY A 549 -31.22 -10.04 -36.29
N THR A 550 -32.17 -9.46 -35.57
CA THR A 550 -32.65 -8.10 -35.82
C THR A 550 -32.20 -7.09 -34.78
N GLY A 551 -31.68 -7.54 -33.63
CA GLY A 551 -31.39 -6.72 -32.46
C GLY A 551 -32.62 -6.30 -31.66
N SER A 552 -33.85 -6.75 -32.03
CA SER A 552 -35.11 -6.38 -31.37
C SER A 552 -35.65 -7.54 -30.53
N ALA A 553 -35.86 -7.32 -29.23
CA ALA A 553 -36.42 -8.34 -28.35
C ALA A 553 -37.87 -8.76 -28.70
N SER A 554 -38.68 -7.86 -29.29
CA SER A 554 -40.03 -8.16 -29.69
C SER A 554 -40.13 -8.95 -31.01
N ALA A 555 -39.11 -8.90 -31.84
CA ALA A 555 -39.03 -9.63 -33.10
C ALA A 555 -37.54 -10.01 -33.37
N PRO A 556 -36.93 -10.92 -32.56
CA PRO A 556 -35.46 -11.13 -32.57
C PRO A 556 -34.92 -11.66 -33.90
N PHE A 557 -35.80 -12.22 -34.75
CA PHE A 557 -35.39 -12.79 -36.04
C PHE A 557 -36.15 -12.23 -37.19
N ALA A 558 -35.48 -12.03 -38.31
CA ALA A 558 -36.08 -11.80 -39.61
C ALA A 558 -36.68 -13.12 -40.17
N LYS A 559 -37.41 -13.01 -41.28
CA LYS A 559 -37.95 -14.17 -41.97
C LYS A 559 -36.82 -15.14 -42.39
N ARG A 560 -36.98 -16.41 -42.03
CA ARG A 560 -35.96 -17.44 -42.33
C ARG A 560 -35.60 -17.54 -43.82
N THR A 561 -34.36 -17.83 -44.08
CA THR A 561 -33.85 -18.11 -45.42
C THR A 561 -33.26 -19.54 -45.46
N LYS A 562 -33.42 -20.21 -46.63
CA LYS A 562 -32.90 -21.56 -46.78
C LYS A 562 -31.39 -21.49 -47.08
N VAL A 563 -30.58 -22.16 -46.27
CA VAL A 563 -29.14 -22.30 -46.46
C VAL A 563 -28.81 -23.49 -47.37
N GLY A 564 -29.48 -24.61 -47.15
CA GLY A 564 -29.22 -25.82 -47.94
C GLY A 564 -30.06 -27.01 -47.52
N SER A 565 -29.90 -28.10 -48.26
CA SER A 565 -30.58 -29.39 -47.99
C SER A 565 -29.55 -30.45 -47.65
N SER A 566 -29.98 -31.64 -47.19
CA SER A 566 -29.16 -32.79 -46.84
C SER A 566 -28.37 -32.66 -45.57
N TRP A 567 -28.76 -31.78 -44.67
CA TRP A 567 -28.13 -31.61 -43.35
C TRP A 567 -28.58 -32.69 -42.29
N GLY A 568 -29.53 -33.54 -42.65
CA GLY A 568 -29.97 -34.65 -41.85
C GLY A 568 -28.91 -35.76 -41.62
N VAL A 569 -27.77 -35.69 -42.37
CA VAL A 569 -26.63 -36.60 -42.17
C VAL A 569 -25.86 -36.32 -40.89
N TYR A 570 -25.97 -35.09 -40.35
CA TYR A 570 -25.29 -34.68 -39.13
C TYR A 570 -26.15 -34.94 -37.90
N ASN A 571 -25.55 -35.45 -36.85
CA ASN A 571 -26.20 -35.62 -35.55
C ASN A 571 -25.93 -34.41 -34.60
N ASN A 572 -24.90 -33.59 -34.89
CA ASN A 572 -24.61 -32.35 -34.14
C ASN A 572 -24.24 -31.24 -35.11
N LEU A 573 -24.69 -30.00 -34.83
CA LEU A 573 -24.32 -28.78 -35.50
C LEU A 573 -23.91 -27.77 -34.43
N ALA A 574 -22.80 -27.09 -34.63
CA ALA A 574 -22.30 -26.03 -33.74
C ALA A 574 -21.86 -24.81 -34.57
N ALA A 575 -22.55 -23.70 -34.42
CA ALA A 575 -22.02 -22.41 -34.84
C ALA A 575 -20.93 -21.99 -33.85
N VAL A 576 -19.72 -21.69 -34.34
CA VAL A 576 -18.53 -21.61 -33.45
C VAL A 576 -17.84 -20.26 -33.52
N GLY A 577 -18.36 -19.28 -34.26
CA GLY A 577 -17.59 -18.07 -34.53
C GLY A 577 -16.46 -18.31 -35.52
N ASN A 578 -15.50 -17.40 -35.59
CA ASN A 578 -14.36 -17.53 -36.53
C ASN A 578 -13.29 -18.44 -35.89
N VAL A 579 -13.13 -19.67 -36.39
CA VAL A 579 -12.11 -20.63 -35.93
C VAL A 579 -10.97 -20.83 -36.94
N ALA A 580 -11.15 -20.38 -38.19
CA ALA A 580 -10.25 -20.70 -39.29
C ALA A 580 -9.91 -19.50 -40.19
N GLY A 581 -9.98 -18.27 -39.67
CA GLY A 581 -9.55 -17.06 -40.35
C GLY A 581 -10.53 -16.54 -41.42
N ALA A 582 -11.78 -17.02 -41.45
CA ALA A 582 -12.84 -16.42 -42.23
C ALA A 582 -13.32 -15.11 -41.56
N ALA A 583 -13.82 -14.16 -42.38
CA ALA A 583 -14.35 -12.90 -41.82
C ALA A 583 -15.73 -13.01 -41.17
N ALA A 584 -16.35 -14.19 -41.19
CA ALA A 584 -17.66 -14.49 -40.64
C ALA A 584 -17.62 -15.75 -39.77
N GLY A 585 -18.64 -15.98 -38.98
CA GLY A 585 -18.75 -17.16 -38.16
C GLY A 585 -18.79 -18.46 -38.96
N ASP A 586 -18.07 -19.46 -38.48
CA ASP A 586 -17.96 -20.79 -39.03
C ASP A 586 -18.98 -21.75 -38.43
N LEU A 587 -19.25 -22.88 -39.14
CA LEU A 587 -20.10 -23.95 -38.65
C LEU A 587 -19.31 -25.25 -38.60
N VAL A 588 -19.37 -25.92 -37.48
CA VAL A 588 -18.83 -27.27 -37.31
C VAL A 588 -19.99 -28.27 -37.30
N ALA A 589 -19.86 -29.36 -38.00
CA ALA A 589 -20.90 -30.41 -38.13
C ALA A 589 -20.31 -31.78 -37.88
N ARG A 590 -20.90 -32.57 -36.98
CA ARG A 590 -20.51 -33.98 -36.72
C ARG A 590 -21.49 -34.92 -37.40
N ASP A 591 -20.96 -35.82 -38.21
CA ASP A 591 -21.81 -36.86 -38.82
C ASP A 591 -22.02 -38.08 -37.88
N ARG A 592 -22.88 -39.01 -38.30
CA ARG A 592 -23.21 -40.20 -37.50
C ARG A 592 -22.05 -41.17 -37.33
N ALA A 593 -21.01 -41.09 -38.16
CA ALA A 593 -19.79 -41.88 -38.05
C ALA A 593 -18.75 -41.22 -37.10
N GLY A 594 -19.08 -40.10 -36.49
CA GLY A 594 -18.17 -39.36 -35.60
C GLY A 594 -17.08 -38.58 -36.32
N VAL A 595 -17.29 -38.25 -37.60
CA VAL A 595 -16.39 -37.35 -38.34
C VAL A 595 -16.87 -35.93 -38.16
N LEU A 596 -15.95 -35.03 -37.78
CA LEU A 596 -16.19 -33.63 -37.68
C LEU A 596 -15.81 -32.93 -39.00
N TRP A 597 -16.68 -32.01 -39.41
CA TRP A 597 -16.57 -31.27 -40.66
C TRP A 597 -16.64 -29.77 -40.36
N LEU A 598 -15.78 -28.97 -40.99
CA LEU A 598 -15.76 -27.50 -40.96
C LEU A 598 -16.41 -26.94 -42.21
N TYR A 599 -17.27 -25.95 -42.04
CA TYR A 599 -17.86 -25.10 -43.06
C TYR A 599 -17.49 -23.64 -42.77
N LEU A 600 -16.65 -23.04 -43.63
CA LEU A 600 -16.27 -21.64 -43.46
C LEU A 600 -17.42 -20.71 -43.89
N GLY A 601 -17.73 -19.76 -43.00
CA GLY A 601 -18.73 -18.73 -43.26
C GLY A 601 -18.29 -17.75 -44.38
N LYS A 602 -19.24 -17.32 -45.21
CA LYS A 602 -18.99 -16.35 -46.27
C LYS A 602 -19.43 -14.94 -45.96
N GLY A 603 -20.04 -14.71 -44.78
CA GLY A 603 -20.56 -13.40 -44.38
C GLY A 603 -21.91 -13.04 -45.03
N ASP A 604 -22.56 -13.98 -45.72
CA ASP A 604 -23.89 -13.82 -46.26
C ASP A 604 -24.91 -14.85 -45.73
N GLY A 605 -24.51 -15.55 -44.66
CA GLY A 605 -25.28 -16.66 -44.08
C GLY A 605 -25.15 -17.98 -44.84
N THR A 606 -24.28 -18.06 -45.83
CA THR A 606 -23.94 -19.30 -46.53
C THR A 606 -22.52 -19.75 -46.25
N PHE A 607 -22.20 -21.00 -46.61
CA PHE A 607 -20.92 -21.61 -46.27
C PHE A 607 -20.15 -22.09 -47.52
N THR A 608 -18.85 -22.26 -47.36
CA THR A 608 -18.00 -22.94 -48.36
C THR A 608 -18.26 -24.45 -48.36
N ALA A 609 -17.68 -25.17 -49.33
CA ALA A 609 -17.63 -26.64 -49.28
C ALA A 609 -16.94 -27.11 -48.00
N ARG A 610 -17.48 -28.16 -47.39
CA ARG A 610 -16.98 -28.73 -46.12
C ARG A 610 -15.55 -29.21 -46.23
N THR A 611 -14.79 -29.02 -45.17
CA THR A 611 -13.45 -29.57 -44.97
C THR A 611 -13.50 -30.59 -43.82
N ARG A 612 -12.87 -31.75 -44.00
CA ARG A 612 -12.81 -32.78 -42.95
C ARG A 612 -11.80 -32.37 -41.90
N ILE A 613 -12.23 -32.30 -40.62
CA ILE A 613 -11.35 -32.04 -39.47
C ILE A 613 -10.73 -33.37 -38.99
N GLY A 614 -11.56 -34.36 -38.66
CA GLY A 614 -11.07 -35.64 -38.15
C GLY A 614 -12.20 -36.57 -37.74
N GLY A 615 -11.86 -37.79 -37.37
CA GLY A 615 -12.78 -38.77 -36.78
C GLY A 615 -12.58 -38.86 -35.26
N GLY A 616 -13.40 -39.72 -34.61
CA GLY A 616 -13.31 -39.96 -33.16
C GLY A 616 -14.22 -39.06 -32.31
N TRP A 617 -14.97 -38.14 -32.94
CA TRP A 617 -15.81 -37.18 -32.23
C TRP A 617 -17.12 -37.79 -31.68
N GLN A 618 -17.40 -39.08 -31.96
CA GLN A 618 -18.47 -39.83 -31.28
C GLN A 618 -18.19 -40.03 -29.78
N ALA A 619 -16.98 -39.76 -29.31
CA ALA A 619 -16.62 -39.77 -27.89
C ALA A 619 -17.26 -38.63 -27.08
N TYR A 620 -17.89 -37.67 -27.76
CA TYR A 620 -18.57 -36.55 -27.15
C TYR A 620 -20.09 -36.67 -27.39
N ASP A 621 -20.87 -36.43 -26.34
CA ASP A 621 -22.31 -36.31 -26.45
C ASP A 621 -22.68 -35.05 -27.20
N HIS A 622 -22.09 -33.94 -26.80
CA HIS A 622 -22.31 -32.61 -27.36
C HIS A 622 -20.99 -31.97 -27.80
N VAL A 623 -21.07 -31.21 -28.88
CA VAL A 623 -20.02 -30.34 -29.40
C VAL A 623 -20.67 -28.98 -29.67
N PHE A 624 -20.13 -27.91 -29.11
CA PHE A 624 -20.69 -26.55 -29.27
C PHE A 624 -19.60 -25.48 -29.28
N GLY A 625 -19.88 -24.33 -29.89
CA GLY A 625 -19.01 -23.17 -29.88
C GLY A 625 -19.04 -22.47 -28.55
N PHE A 626 -17.92 -21.92 -28.12
CA PHE A 626 -17.78 -21.35 -26.78
C PHE A 626 -17.33 -19.88 -26.78
N GLY A 627 -16.95 -19.35 -27.92
CA GLY A 627 -16.31 -18.03 -28.02
C GLY A 627 -14.80 -18.14 -27.95
N ASP A 628 -14.11 -17.03 -27.94
CA ASP A 628 -12.66 -16.93 -27.82
C ASP A 628 -12.26 -16.84 -26.34
N VAL A 629 -11.88 -17.97 -25.76
CA VAL A 629 -11.63 -18.12 -24.31
C VAL A 629 -10.27 -17.60 -23.91
N ASP A 630 -9.27 -17.71 -24.79
CA ASP A 630 -7.89 -17.28 -24.51
C ASP A 630 -7.54 -15.92 -25.13
N ARG A 631 -8.53 -15.31 -25.81
CA ARG A 631 -8.42 -13.98 -26.44
C ARG A 631 -7.32 -13.89 -27.48
N ASP A 632 -7.14 -14.96 -28.26
CA ASP A 632 -6.19 -15.00 -29.38
C ASP A 632 -6.81 -14.51 -30.68
N GLY A 633 -8.10 -14.18 -30.69
CA GLY A 633 -8.87 -13.70 -31.85
C GLY A 633 -9.59 -14.82 -32.60
N TYR A 634 -9.51 -16.06 -32.15
CA TYR A 634 -10.17 -17.22 -32.76
C TYR A 634 -11.11 -17.90 -31.75
N ALA A 635 -12.27 -18.25 -32.21
CA ALA A 635 -13.26 -18.90 -31.36
C ALA A 635 -12.89 -20.36 -31.07
N ASP A 636 -13.25 -20.84 -29.90
CA ASP A 636 -12.96 -22.16 -29.37
C ASP A 636 -14.15 -23.10 -29.44
N LEU A 637 -13.88 -24.40 -29.32
CA LEU A 637 -14.85 -25.46 -29.36
C LEU A 637 -14.81 -26.29 -28.07
N ILE A 638 -15.99 -26.58 -27.51
CA ILE A 638 -16.12 -27.50 -26.41
C ILE A 638 -16.63 -28.85 -26.90
N GLY A 639 -16.02 -29.93 -26.43
CA GLY A 639 -16.50 -31.29 -26.53
C GLY A 639 -16.83 -31.85 -25.15
N LEU A 640 -18.10 -32.21 -24.89
CA LEU A 640 -18.54 -32.84 -23.67
C LEU A 640 -18.54 -34.37 -23.81
N ALA A 641 -17.70 -35.07 -23.07
CA ALA A 641 -17.63 -36.52 -23.07
C ALA A 641 -18.76 -37.15 -22.21
N GLU A 642 -19.31 -38.30 -22.68
CA GLU A 642 -20.48 -39.00 -22.12
C GLU A 642 -20.32 -39.38 -20.63
N ALA A 643 -19.17 -39.84 -20.21
CA ALA A 643 -18.92 -40.14 -18.82
C ALA A 643 -17.43 -39.89 -18.50
N PRO A 644 -17.13 -39.16 -17.44
CA PRO A 644 -17.97 -38.59 -16.36
C PRO A 644 -18.45 -37.13 -16.62
N ASN A 645 -19.06 -36.82 -17.73
CA ASN A 645 -19.51 -35.48 -18.12
C ASN A 645 -18.35 -34.44 -18.11
N LYS A 646 -17.20 -34.83 -18.67
CA LYS A 646 -15.99 -34.03 -18.65
C LYS A 646 -15.89 -33.14 -19.90
N PRO A 647 -15.90 -31.81 -19.77
CA PRO A 647 -15.71 -30.93 -20.90
C PRO A 647 -14.23 -30.82 -21.27
N TYR A 648 -13.98 -30.79 -22.58
CA TYR A 648 -12.67 -30.53 -23.18
C TYR A 648 -12.76 -29.32 -24.09
N VAL A 649 -11.77 -28.43 -24.00
CA VAL A 649 -11.62 -27.29 -24.91
C VAL A 649 -10.66 -27.65 -26.03
N TYR A 650 -10.99 -27.20 -27.25
CA TYR A 650 -10.19 -27.22 -28.44
C TYR A 650 -10.02 -25.79 -28.90
N ARG A 651 -8.83 -25.23 -28.72
CA ARG A 651 -8.56 -23.83 -29.08
C ARG A 651 -8.52 -23.63 -30.60
N GLY A 652 -9.14 -22.56 -31.07
CA GLY A 652 -9.08 -22.12 -32.44
C GLY A 652 -7.65 -21.75 -32.86
N THR A 653 -7.30 -21.94 -34.12
CA THR A 653 -5.94 -21.64 -34.60
C THR A 653 -5.91 -20.61 -35.73
N GLY A 654 -7.05 -20.23 -36.28
CA GLY A 654 -7.15 -19.42 -37.49
C GLY A 654 -6.76 -20.16 -38.76
N LEU A 655 -6.45 -21.46 -38.70
CA LEU A 655 -5.97 -22.24 -39.84
C LEU A 655 -7.01 -23.25 -40.34
N ARG A 656 -7.44 -23.14 -41.60
CA ARG A 656 -8.42 -24.05 -42.18
C ARG A 656 -8.02 -25.53 -42.14
N THR A 657 -6.73 -25.82 -42.23
CA THR A 657 -6.21 -27.21 -42.33
C THR A 657 -6.10 -27.89 -40.96
N THR A 658 -5.89 -27.09 -39.92
CA THR A 658 -5.79 -27.52 -38.50
C THR A 658 -6.54 -26.55 -37.63
N PRO A 659 -7.89 -26.46 -37.73
CA PRO A 659 -8.65 -25.37 -37.14
C PRO A 659 -8.63 -25.38 -35.61
N PHE A 660 -8.24 -26.48 -34.98
CA PHE A 660 -8.19 -26.65 -33.54
C PHE A 660 -6.88 -27.26 -33.08
N THR A 661 -6.44 -26.86 -31.91
CA THR A 661 -5.32 -27.49 -31.18
C THR A 661 -5.71 -28.88 -30.64
N ALA A 662 -4.77 -29.58 -30.03
CA ALA A 662 -5.09 -30.77 -29.25
C ALA A 662 -5.99 -30.40 -28.05
N ARG A 663 -6.94 -31.29 -27.75
CA ARG A 663 -7.87 -31.10 -26.63
C ARG A 663 -7.15 -30.90 -25.30
N GLN A 664 -7.69 -30.03 -24.46
CA GLN A 664 -7.28 -29.86 -23.07
C GLN A 664 -8.50 -30.05 -22.17
N PRO A 665 -8.36 -30.67 -20.98
CA PRO A 665 -9.48 -30.75 -20.05
C PRO A 665 -9.81 -29.35 -19.54
N LEU A 666 -11.09 -29.00 -19.52
CA LEU A 666 -11.53 -27.69 -19.06
C LEU A 666 -11.48 -27.58 -17.53
N TYR A 667 -11.61 -28.71 -16.83
CA TYR A 667 -11.54 -28.84 -15.36
C TYR A 667 -10.79 -30.10 -14.96
N ASN A 668 -10.07 -30.04 -13.85
CA ASN A 668 -9.36 -31.23 -13.36
C ASN A 668 -10.27 -32.24 -12.65
N ASP A 669 -11.32 -31.81 -11.92
CA ASP A 669 -12.15 -32.73 -11.09
C ASP A 669 -13.63 -32.30 -10.92
N ALA A 670 -14.18 -31.43 -11.78
CA ALA A 670 -15.58 -31.01 -11.66
C ALA A 670 -16.52 -31.94 -12.49
N TYR A 671 -17.55 -32.48 -11.86
CA TYR A 671 -18.65 -33.18 -12.49
C TYR A 671 -19.82 -32.20 -12.65
N PHE A 672 -20.27 -31.99 -13.88
CA PHE A 672 -21.49 -31.20 -14.14
C PHE A 672 -22.71 -32.13 -13.99
N SER A 673 -23.75 -31.54 -13.38
CA SER A 673 -24.83 -32.38 -12.85
C SER A 673 -25.80 -32.90 -13.90
N LEU A 674 -26.08 -32.17 -15.00
CA LEU A 674 -27.03 -32.66 -16.02
C LEU A 674 -26.66 -32.27 -17.46
N ASP A 675 -26.97 -31.08 -17.94
CA ASP A 675 -26.81 -30.69 -19.34
C ASP A 675 -25.98 -29.41 -19.47
N LEU A 676 -25.02 -29.38 -20.41
CA LEU A 676 -24.28 -28.20 -20.84
C LEU A 676 -24.92 -27.60 -22.09
N TYR A 677 -24.92 -26.27 -22.18
CA TYR A 677 -25.55 -25.51 -23.24
C TYR A 677 -24.62 -24.47 -23.84
#